data_59602c924bced87032524f9b1a5ec125
#
_entry.id   59602c924bced87032524f9b1a5ec125
#
_cell.length_a   1.000
_cell.length_b   1.000
_cell.length_c   1.000
_cell.angle_alpha   90.00
_cell.angle_beta   90.00
_cell.angle_gamma   90.00
#
_symmetry.space_group_name_H-M   'P 1'
#
loop_
_entity.id
_entity.type
_entity.pdbx_description
1 polymer ?
#
loop_
_entity_poly.entity_id
_entity_poly.type
_entity_poly.pdbx_seq_one_letter_code
_entity_poly.pdbx_strand_id
1 'polypeptide(L)'
;MRRGSTVFRSWRRGIVGVSLAMTSQAVAQTQPDVEQVVVTATRIPEANDQIPADISVVSGAELRARDAWDLQTSLALVPGVEAPAGGDAGPSSSVPSFWGLHEFDAFLLVTDGIPWGGAFNPAISTLDLTDVERIEVLKGSAPVMYGATSFVGVVQVLHYPAGQAAQQIDLEGGSYGSARGDLSMDLPGSDTFRNSLALDGQSLGFADKRENVADGQFLYRAADDIGPGTLRFDTDLTFVHDAPPSPILRIGTGLAPQIPLNANFNPANAEIAENKYQGDIGWTQPTSLGDWDTLLSYAHSDIVYIAGFLHPDLSGTVDTQDQHRLLNDGYFDTHVTNTAIDHLTLIAGTDFLYGFGRQGTYNDNSAYTVPLNGSVVPPPTTQLPANEIGSVNDKREFLGQYLQADWMPGPRWDVIAGFRLNETFEHQYSSDYLLTPPASFASESSSRDLIKPAGTVGVSYKAWEEDGDEAVLYADYRNAFKPAAQDFGPDYQPAVLLPETAQSYEGGVKGALFSPALSYDAEAFLQNFQNLVVPLPTGFLTNAAHEQLKGIELETRYDFLPDLGFAANFAYHDDRFGQYYFFNGVTSVNVAGRELTLSPHILASGGILYTPPEGFNGTLVVNYVGRRYLDEENTAPVSGYATLAATLGYRIGRYLVSVEGTNLTNQRPPVSASEFGSQSFYLLNARMLWLRLGYSL
;
A
#
# COMPACT_ATOMS: atom_id res chain seq x y z
N MET A 1 -8.30 51.34 82.23
CA MET A 1 -8.67 52.44 81.31
C MET A 1 -9.15 51.89 80.00
N ARG A 2 -10.41 52.19 79.68
CA ARG A 2 -11.05 52.31 78.36
C ARG A 2 -10.64 51.35 77.23
N ARG A 3 -11.55 50.47 76.87
CA ARG A 3 -12.63 50.53 75.85
C ARG A 3 -12.13 50.27 74.40
N GLY A 4 -12.82 49.37 73.77
CA GLY A 4 -12.89 49.22 72.34
C GLY A 4 -13.58 47.93 71.88
N SER A 5 -14.91 47.88 71.93
CA SER A 5 -15.75 46.83 71.36
C SER A 5 -15.91 47.05 69.86
N THR A 6 -15.84 45.96 69.07
CA THR A 6 -16.49 46.01 67.76
C THR A 6 -17.12 44.59 67.46
N VAL A 7 -18.41 44.70 67.20
CA VAL A 7 -19.40 43.67 66.93
C VAL A 7 -19.19 43.14 65.53
N PHE A 8 -19.13 41.80 65.36
CA PHE A 8 -19.32 41.18 64.05
C PHE A 8 -20.66 40.45 63.99
N ARG A 9 -21.51 40.94 63.12
CA ARG A 9 -22.84 40.41 62.82
C ARG A 9 -22.72 39.09 62.05
N SER A 10 -23.38 38.05 62.55
CA SER A 10 -23.66 36.79 61.88
C SER A 10 -24.67 37.00 60.74
N TRP A 11 -24.31 36.60 59.56
CA TRP A 11 -25.25 36.35 58.46
C TRP A 11 -25.44 34.86 58.27
N ARG A 12 -26.54 34.32 58.73
CA ARG A 12 -27.08 33.02 58.33
C ARG A 12 -27.75 33.20 56.98
N ARG A 13 -27.21 32.58 55.95
CA ARG A 13 -27.93 32.32 54.70
C ARG A 13 -28.41 30.86 54.70
N GLY A 14 -29.75 30.71 54.65
CA GLY A 14 -30.40 29.43 54.49
C GLY A 14 -30.13 28.84 53.11
N ILE A 15 -29.68 27.59 53.05
CA ILE A 15 -29.63 26.79 51.88
C ILE A 15 -30.99 26.15 51.72
N VAL A 16 -31.76 26.58 50.71
CA VAL A 16 -32.95 25.88 50.26
C VAL A 16 -32.46 24.72 49.40
N GLY A 17 -32.56 23.51 49.92
CA GLY A 17 -32.32 22.30 49.16
C GLY A 17 -33.45 22.09 48.16
N VAL A 18 -33.21 22.27 46.88
CA VAL A 18 -34.06 21.75 45.79
C VAL A 18 -33.61 20.32 45.50
N SER A 19 -34.36 19.36 46.02
CA SER A 19 -34.20 17.95 45.60
C SER A 19 -34.80 17.80 44.21
N LEU A 20 -33.97 17.84 43.14
CA LEU A 20 -34.36 17.31 41.83
C LEU A 20 -34.36 15.78 41.90
N ALA A 21 -35.56 15.20 41.96
CA ALA A 21 -35.74 13.77 41.66
C ALA A 21 -35.48 13.58 40.15
N MET A 22 -34.28 13.15 39.78
CA MET A 22 -34.03 12.60 38.47
C MET A 22 -34.68 11.21 38.38
N THR A 23 -35.84 11.15 37.75
CA THR A 23 -36.36 9.90 37.21
C THR A 23 -35.42 9.50 36.05
N SER A 24 -34.48 8.61 36.28
CA SER A 24 -33.77 7.90 35.21
C SER A 24 -34.80 7.05 34.46
N GLN A 25 -35.30 7.54 33.35
CA GLN A 25 -35.81 6.66 32.30
C GLN A 25 -34.56 5.91 31.80
N ALA A 26 -34.46 4.63 32.10
CA ALA A 26 -33.57 3.74 31.39
C ALA A 26 -34.08 3.71 29.92
N VAL A 27 -33.53 4.56 29.09
CA VAL A 27 -33.53 4.34 27.66
C VAL A 27 -32.72 3.06 27.51
N ALA A 28 -33.36 1.97 27.11
CA ALA A 28 -32.64 0.81 26.63
C ALA A 28 -31.77 1.35 25.50
N GLN A 29 -30.47 1.49 25.73
CA GLN A 29 -29.49 1.66 24.67
C GLN A 29 -29.62 0.38 23.85
N THR A 30 -30.18 0.51 22.66
CA THR A 30 -29.86 -0.43 21.59
C THR A 30 -28.36 -0.41 21.53
N GLN A 31 -27.70 -1.52 21.89
CA GLN A 31 -26.32 -1.75 21.53
C GLN A 31 -26.20 -1.36 20.06
N PRO A 32 -25.21 -0.54 19.66
CA PRO A 32 -24.94 -0.40 18.26
C PRO A 32 -24.71 -1.84 17.74
N ASP A 33 -25.48 -2.25 16.73
CA ASP A 33 -25.12 -3.40 15.94
C ASP A 33 -23.68 -3.12 15.50
N VAL A 34 -22.76 -3.95 15.95
CA VAL A 34 -21.40 -3.92 15.40
C VAL A 34 -21.60 -4.30 13.95
N GLU A 35 -21.48 -3.33 13.08
CA GLU A 35 -21.64 -3.50 11.65
C GLU A 35 -20.60 -4.55 11.25
N GLN A 36 -21.09 -5.74 10.87
CA GLN A 36 -20.25 -6.84 10.47
C GLN A 36 -19.44 -6.36 9.27
N VAL A 37 -18.11 -6.34 9.38
CA VAL A 37 -17.25 -5.80 8.33
C VAL A 37 -17.39 -6.69 7.12
N VAL A 38 -18.07 -6.16 6.10
CA VAL A 38 -18.24 -6.82 4.81
C VAL A 38 -17.05 -6.47 3.95
N VAL A 39 -16.31 -7.48 3.50
CA VAL A 39 -15.16 -7.31 2.61
C VAL A 39 -15.52 -7.73 1.19
N THR A 40 -14.84 -7.14 0.23
CA THR A 40 -15.05 -7.38 -1.21
C THR A 40 -13.80 -7.93 -1.89
N ALA A 41 -12.75 -8.22 -1.10
CA ALA A 41 -11.51 -8.81 -1.60
C ALA A 41 -11.70 -10.16 -2.30
N THR A 42 -12.82 -10.85 -2.06
CA THR A 42 -13.23 -12.07 -2.77
C THR A 42 -14.19 -11.80 -3.95
N ARG A 43 -14.49 -10.54 -4.27
CA ARG A 43 -15.55 -10.07 -5.19
C ARG A 43 -16.98 -10.47 -4.79
N ILE A 44 -17.15 -11.16 -3.70
CA ILE A 44 -18.42 -11.42 -3.04
C ILE A 44 -18.44 -10.55 -1.79
N PRO A 45 -19.43 -9.68 -1.58
CA PRO A 45 -19.58 -8.98 -0.30
C PRO A 45 -19.93 -10.00 0.79
N GLU A 46 -18.96 -10.33 1.62
CA GLU A 46 -19.10 -11.31 2.70
C GLU A 46 -18.54 -10.77 4.00
N ALA A 47 -19.03 -11.32 5.10
CA ALA A 47 -18.48 -11.03 6.40
C ALA A 47 -17.06 -11.59 6.52
N ASN A 48 -16.12 -10.77 6.99
CA ASN A 48 -14.70 -11.14 7.08
C ASN A 48 -14.46 -12.41 7.92
N ASP A 49 -15.29 -12.65 8.93
CA ASP A 49 -15.21 -13.83 9.81
C ASP A 49 -15.54 -15.16 9.10
N GLN A 50 -16.24 -15.12 7.95
CA GLN A 50 -16.64 -16.32 7.20
C GLN A 50 -15.62 -16.73 6.13
N ILE A 51 -14.87 -15.78 5.57
CA ILE A 51 -13.93 -16.04 4.48
C ILE A 51 -12.73 -16.85 4.97
N PRO A 52 -12.37 -17.98 4.34
CA PRO A 52 -11.19 -18.75 4.71
C PRO A 52 -9.90 -18.09 4.19
N ALA A 53 -9.60 -16.89 4.68
CA ALA A 53 -8.43 -16.10 4.32
C ALA A 53 -8.13 -15.09 5.43
N ASP A 54 -6.88 -14.64 5.54
CA ASP A 54 -6.50 -13.51 6.36
C ASP A 54 -6.72 -12.19 5.61
N ILE A 55 -7.67 -11.39 6.08
CA ILE A 55 -8.00 -10.08 5.52
C ILE A 55 -8.05 -9.05 6.63
N SER A 56 -7.11 -8.12 6.61
CA SER A 56 -7.13 -6.94 7.47
C SER A 56 -7.93 -5.81 6.84
N VAL A 57 -8.73 -5.08 7.63
CA VAL A 57 -9.55 -3.96 7.16
C VAL A 57 -9.24 -2.71 7.95
N VAL A 58 -8.89 -1.63 7.25
CA VAL A 58 -8.68 -0.30 7.81
C VAL A 58 -9.80 0.61 7.33
N SER A 59 -10.68 1.05 8.22
CA SER A 59 -11.80 1.90 7.86
C SER A 59 -11.37 3.34 7.55
N GLY A 60 -12.12 4.04 6.68
CA GLY A 60 -11.87 5.46 6.41
C GLY A 60 -12.02 6.34 7.66
N ALA A 61 -12.88 5.95 8.61
CA ALA A 61 -12.98 6.62 9.91
C ALA A 61 -11.68 6.50 10.72
N GLU A 62 -11.04 5.33 10.72
CA GLU A 62 -9.75 5.12 11.35
C GLU A 62 -8.64 5.88 10.65
N LEU A 63 -8.61 5.86 9.30
CA LEU A 63 -7.65 6.64 8.51
C LEU A 63 -7.71 8.12 8.89
N ARG A 64 -8.90 8.72 8.88
CA ARG A 64 -9.11 10.12 9.27
C ARG A 64 -8.77 10.42 10.73
N ALA A 65 -9.02 9.48 11.64
CA ALA A 65 -8.69 9.66 13.06
C ALA A 65 -7.18 9.67 13.32
N ARG A 66 -6.43 8.87 12.56
CA ARG A 66 -4.96 8.79 12.61
C ARG A 66 -4.26 9.80 11.73
N ASP A 67 -5.00 10.54 10.90
CA ASP A 67 -4.47 11.37 9.81
C ASP A 67 -3.55 10.57 8.87
N ALA A 68 -4.03 9.40 8.47
CA ALA A 68 -3.30 8.48 7.60
C ALA A 68 -3.62 8.83 6.14
N TRP A 69 -2.67 9.47 5.46
CA TRP A 69 -2.82 10.02 4.11
C TRP A 69 -1.94 9.28 3.07
N ASP A 70 -1.06 8.39 3.49
CA ASP A 70 -0.21 7.56 2.64
C ASP A 70 -0.30 6.08 3.06
N LEU A 71 0.23 5.17 2.23
CA LEU A 71 0.23 3.75 2.53
C LEU A 71 1.04 3.41 3.80
N GLN A 72 2.13 4.14 4.08
CA GLN A 72 2.93 3.92 5.30
C GLN A 72 2.10 4.11 6.57
N THR A 73 1.37 5.22 6.65
CA THR A 73 0.55 5.55 7.81
C THR A 73 -0.74 4.74 7.84
N SER A 74 -1.31 4.44 6.67
CA SER A 74 -2.55 3.66 6.55
C SER A 74 -2.36 2.22 6.98
N LEU A 75 -1.29 1.56 6.52
CA LEU A 75 -1.01 0.16 6.82
C LEU A 75 -0.26 -0.07 8.15
N ALA A 76 -0.02 0.99 8.93
CA ALA A 76 0.75 0.94 10.16
C ALA A 76 0.23 -0.03 11.23
N LEU A 77 -1.06 -0.37 11.19
CA LEU A 77 -1.70 -1.34 12.09
C LEU A 77 -2.11 -2.64 11.38
N VAL A 78 -1.56 -2.94 10.20
CA VAL A 78 -1.77 -4.22 9.51
C VAL A 78 -0.61 -5.16 9.87
N PRO A 79 -0.87 -6.36 10.42
CA PRO A 79 0.20 -7.29 10.78
C PRO A 79 0.93 -7.81 9.53
N GLY A 80 2.23 -8.10 9.68
CA GLY A 80 3.05 -8.67 8.60
C GLY A 80 3.37 -7.74 7.43
N VAL A 81 2.88 -6.50 7.45
CA VAL A 81 3.09 -5.52 6.38
C VAL A 81 3.95 -4.35 6.87
N GLU A 82 5.00 -4.03 6.12
CA GLU A 82 5.81 -2.82 6.26
C GLU A 82 5.73 -2.01 4.96
N ALA A 83 5.36 -0.74 5.02
CA ALA A 83 5.22 0.12 3.85
C ALA A 83 5.98 1.44 4.04
N PRO A 84 7.33 1.42 4.09
CA PRO A 84 8.11 2.64 4.28
C PRO A 84 7.96 3.57 3.07
N ALA A 85 7.83 4.86 3.32
CA ALA A 85 7.81 5.87 2.28
C ALA A 85 9.20 6.07 1.68
N GLY A 86 9.27 6.37 0.40
CA GLY A 86 10.49 6.65 -0.35
C GLY A 86 11.01 5.45 -1.14
N GLY A 87 12.31 5.44 -1.40
CA GLY A 87 12.95 4.49 -2.31
C GLY A 87 13.13 5.08 -3.71
N ASP A 88 13.42 4.21 -4.68
CA ASP A 88 13.59 4.63 -6.09
C ASP A 88 12.30 5.15 -6.72
N ALA A 89 11.15 4.80 -6.17
CA ALA A 89 9.85 5.29 -6.63
C ALA A 89 9.51 6.72 -6.15
N GLY A 90 10.38 7.33 -5.34
CA GLY A 90 10.22 8.71 -4.86
C GLY A 90 9.55 8.83 -3.49
N PRO A 91 9.63 10.03 -2.87
CA PRO A 91 9.16 10.27 -1.51
C PRO A 91 7.64 10.26 -1.35
N SER A 92 6.86 10.43 -2.42
CA SER A 92 5.39 10.31 -2.41
C SER A 92 4.91 8.86 -2.40
N SER A 93 5.77 7.90 -2.66
CA SER A 93 5.42 6.49 -2.78
C SER A 93 5.77 5.69 -1.54
N SER A 94 5.07 4.58 -1.31
CA SER A 94 5.38 3.58 -0.30
C SER A 94 5.20 2.19 -0.92
N VAL A 95 6.25 1.41 -0.97
CA VAL A 95 6.19 0.03 -1.49
C VAL A 95 5.89 -0.93 -0.34
N PRO A 96 4.65 -1.47 -0.24
CA PRO A 96 4.34 -2.47 0.77
C PRO A 96 5.16 -3.73 0.59
N SER A 97 5.79 -4.18 1.66
CA SER A 97 6.39 -5.50 1.76
C SER A 97 5.49 -6.39 2.62
N PHE A 98 5.22 -7.59 2.13
CA PHE A 98 4.49 -8.60 2.87
C PHE A 98 5.49 -9.60 3.44
N TRP A 99 5.47 -9.77 4.76
CA TRP A 99 6.39 -10.68 5.46
C TRP A 99 7.87 -10.47 5.11
N GLY A 100 8.25 -9.22 4.83
CA GLY A 100 9.63 -8.86 4.50
C GLY A 100 10.05 -9.11 3.05
N LEU A 101 9.16 -9.53 2.15
CA LEU A 101 9.42 -9.54 0.71
C LEU A 101 9.27 -8.13 0.15
N HIS A 102 10.38 -7.51 -0.20
CA HIS A 102 10.48 -6.12 -0.68
C HIS A 102 10.55 -6.06 -2.22
N GLU A 103 9.59 -6.63 -2.91
CA GLU A 103 9.48 -6.52 -4.37
C GLU A 103 8.31 -5.61 -4.73
N PHE A 104 8.58 -4.58 -5.55
CA PHE A 104 7.59 -3.57 -5.92
C PHE A 104 6.42 -4.12 -6.76
N ASP A 105 6.57 -5.28 -7.38
CA ASP A 105 5.57 -5.95 -8.21
C ASP A 105 5.07 -7.28 -7.60
N ALA A 106 5.42 -7.60 -6.36
CA ALA A 106 4.97 -8.83 -5.71
C ALA A 106 3.53 -8.75 -5.20
N PHE A 107 3.04 -7.56 -4.87
CA PHE A 107 1.66 -7.31 -4.44
C PHE A 107 0.85 -6.65 -5.55
N LEU A 108 -0.46 -6.81 -5.49
CA LEU A 108 -1.39 -6.09 -6.37
C LEU A 108 -2.03 -4.92 -5.62
N LEU A 109 -1.92 -3.73 -6.19
CA LEU A 109 -2.70 -2.57 -5.76
C LEU A 109 -3.98 -2.50 -6.61
N VAL A 110 -5.12 -2.39 -5.97
CA VAL A 110 -6.44 -2.31 -6.60
C VAL A 110 -7.17 -1.09 -6.07
N THR A 111 -7.77 -0.31 -6.95
CA THR A 111 -8.63 0.81 -6.57
C THR A 111 -10.01 0.62 -7.18
N ASP A 112 -11.04 0.53 -6.34
CA ASP A 112 -12.43 0.32 -6.74
C ASP A 112 -12.64 -0.86 -7.72
N GLY A 113 -11.85 -1.93 -7.55
CA GLY A 113 -11.89 -3.15 -8.37
C GLY A 113 -11.01 -3.12 -9.63
N ILE A 114 -10.25 -2.05 -9.85
CA ILE A 114 -9.37 -1.86 -11.01
C ILE A 114 -7.91 -2.03 -10.57
N PRO A 115 -7.09 -2.87 -11.25
CA PRO A 115 -5.65 -2.93 -11.04
C PRO A 115 -5.00 -1.56 -11.26
N TRP A 116 -4.43 -0.97 -10.18
CA TRP A 116 -3.81 0.35 -10.21
C TRP A 116 -2.37 0.25 -10.72
N GLY A 117 -2.10 0.82 -11.89
CA GLY A 117 -0.84 0.64 -12.62
C GLY A 117 -0.96 -0.32 -13.81
N GLY A 118 -2.14 -0.91 -14.02
CA GLY A 118 -2.47 -1.67 -15.21
C GLY A 118 -1.67 -2.98 -15.34
N ALA A 119 -1.15 -3.23 -16.53
CA ALA A 119 -0.41 -4.44 -16.87
C ALA A 119 1.09 -4.38 -16.50
N PHE A 120 1.54 -3.26 -15.95
CA PHE A 120 2.93 -3.05 -15.56
C PHE A 120 3.08 -3.01 -14.02
N ASN A 121 3.87 -2.09 -13.50
CA ASN A 121 4.09 -1.96 -12.08
C ASN A 121 2.99 -1.13 -11.42
N PRO A 122 2.66 -1.37 -10.14
CA PRO A 122 1.73 -0.51 -9.42
C PRO A 122 2.15 0.97 -9.48
N ALA A 123 1.20 1.85 -9.80
CA ALA A 123 1.44 3.29 -9.84
C ALA A 123 1.29 3.90 -8.43
N ILE A 124 2.14 3.49 -7.49
CA ILE A 124 2.04 3.85 -6.07
C ILE A 124 2.28 5.33 -5.77
N SER A 125 3.01 6.02 -6.62
CA SER A 125 3.22 7.47 -6.50
C SER A 125 1.96 8.29 -6.79
N THR A 126 1.01 7.74 -7.55
CA THR A 126 -0.26 8.39 -7.91
C THR A 126 -1.45 7.93 -7.07
N LEU A 127 -1.22 7.08 -6.08
CA LEU A 127 -2.27 6.64 -5.19
C LEU A 127 -2.60 7.72 -4.16
N ASP A 128 -3.83 8.18 -4.19
CA ASP A 128 -4.39 9.04 -3.17
C ASP A 128 -5.36 8.27 -2.26
N LEU A 129 -5.45 8.72 -1.03
CA LEU A 129 -6.33 8.16 0.00
C LEU A 129 -7.43 9.15 0.43
N THR A 130 -7.67 10.19 -0.34
CA THR A 130 -8.78 11.12 -0.14
C THR A 130 -10.11 10.42 -0.47
N ASP A 131 -11.13 10.64 0.34
CA ASP A 131 -12.47 10.05 0.20
C ASP A 131 -12.49 8.51 0.26
N VAL A 132 -11.52 7.88 0.93
CA VAL A 132 -11.47 6.43 1.11
C VAL A 132 -12.49 5.98 2.16
N GLU A 133 -13.32 5.01 1.80
CA GLU A 133 -14.25 4.33 2.70
C GLU A 133 -13.52 3.29 3.56
N ARG A 134 -12.64 2.49 2.93
CA ARG A 134 -11.79 1.50 3.60
C ARG A 134 -10.65 1.01 2.71
N ILE A 135 -9.66 0.42 3.36
CA ILE A 135 -8.61 -0.36 2.71
C ILE A 135 -8.75 -1.80 3.18
N GLU A 136 -8.81 -2.74 2.24
CA GLU A 136 -8.81 -4.17 2.50
C GLU A 136 -7.44 -4.74 2.11
N VAL A 137 -6.77 -5.43 3.02
CA VAL A 137 -5.47 -6.07 2.77
C VAL A 137 -5.64 -7.57 2.86
N LEU A 138 -5.73 -8.21 1.70
CA LEU A 138 -5.73 -9.67 1.60
C LEU A 138 -4.28 -10.14 1.55
N LYS A 139 -3.87 -10.90 2.54
CA LYS A 139 -2.55 -11.52 2.59
C LYS A 139 -2.55 -12.87 1.88
N GLY A 140 -1.39 -13.27 1.36
CA GLY A 140 -1.30 -14.42 0.46
C GLY A 140 -1.77 -14.14 -0.97
N SER A 141 -1.59 -15.12 -1.83
CA SER A 141 -1.96 -15.01 -3.25
C SER A 141 -3.48 -14.95 -3.44
N ALA A 142 -3.98 -14.15 -4.38
CA ALA A 142 -5.40 -14.07 -4.73
C ALA A 142 -5.66 -14.33 -6.23
N PRO A 143 -5.25 -15.50 -6.76
CA PRO A 143 -5.13 -15.72 -8.20
C PRO A 143 -6.45 -15.79 -8.96
N VAL A 144 -7.53 -16.22 -8.32
CA VAL A 144 -8.82 -16.45 -9.01
C VAL A 144 -9.50 -15.12 -9.29
N MET A 145 -9.60 -14.25 -8.29
CA MET A 145 -10.33 -13.00 -8.42
C MET A 145 -9.52 -11.88 -9.08
N TYR A 146 -8.22 -11.84 -8.85
CA TYR A 146 -7.37 -10.73 -9.31
C TYR A 146 -6.38 -11.13 -10.41
N GLY A 147 -6.21 -12.42 -10.67
CA GLY A 147 -5.40 -12.92 -11.79
C GLY A 147 -3.89 -12.93 -11.54
N ALA A 148 -3.15 -12.68 -12.60
CA ALA A 148 -1.72 -12.97 -12.69
C ALA A 148 -0.81 -12.13 -11.80
N THR A 149 -1.26 -10.99 -11.28
CA THR A 149 -0.42 -10.03 -10.56
C THR A 149 -0.60 -10.07 -9.04
N SER A 150 -1.57 -10.84 -8.53
CA SER A 150 -1.79 -11.01 -7.08
C SER A 150 -0.90 -12.13 -6.51
N PHE A 151 0.36 -11.84 -6.26
CA PHE A 151 1.39 -12.85 -5.98
C PHE A 151 1.59 -13.13 -4.49
N VAL A 152 1.79 -12.08 -3.68
CA VAL A 152 1.96 -12.19 -2.21
C VAL A 152 0.82 -11.56 -1.42
N GLY A 153 0.02 -10.72 -2.05
CA GLY A 153 -1.10 -10.06 -1.42
C GLY A 153 -1.79 -9.06 -2.33
N VAL A 154 -2.93 -8.56 -1.86
CA VAL A 154 -3.70 -7.50 -2.53
C VAL A 154 -3.96 -6.38 -1.53
N VAL A 155 -3.65 -5.16 -1.91
CA VAL A 155 -4.07 -3.95 -1.20
C VAL A 155 -5.19 -3.32 -2.02
N GLN A 156 -6.43 -3.43 -1.54
CA GLN A 156 -7.59 -2.87 -2.20
C GLN A 156 -8.03 -1.60 -1.49
N VAL A 157 -7.98 -0.48 -2.21
CA VAL A 157 -8.48 0.82 -1.77
C VAL A 157 -9.88 1.01 -2.33
N LEU A 158 -10.84 1.28 -1.47
CA LEU A 158 -12.23 1.48 -1.83
C LEU A 158 -12.66 2.88 -1.40
N HIS A 159 -13.07 3.68 -2.37
CA HIS A 159 -13.62 5.00 -2.12
C HIS A 159 -15.11 4.93 -1.79
N TYR A 160 -15.62 5.97 -1.14
CA TYR A 160 -17.06 6.08 -0.92
C TYR A 160 -17.83 6.05 -2.24
N PRO A 161 -18.98 5.36 -2.30
CA PRO A 161 -19.83 5.37 -3.49
C PRO A 161 -20.28 6.79 -3.87
N ALA A 162 -20.57 7.00 -5.15
CA ALA A 162 -21.08 8.28 -5.67
C ALA A 162 -22.28 8.79 -4.85
N GLY A 163 -22.20 10.02 -4.36
CA GLY A 163 -23.20 10.64 -3.50
C GLY A 163 -23.15 10.21 -2.02
N GLN A 164 -22.03 9.65 -1.57
CA GLN A 164 -21.79 9.24 -0.18
C GLN A 164 -20.39 9.65 0.30
N ALA A 165 -19.86 10.76 -0.20
CA ALA A 165 -18.53 11.26 0.14
C ALA A 165 -18.35 11.50 1.66
N ALA A 166 -17.11 11.55 2.13
CA ALA A 166 -16.76 11.75 3.53
C ALA A 166 -17.24 13.09 4.12
N GLN A 167 -17.65 14.06 3.28
CA GLN A 167 -18.21 15.37 3.67
C GLN A 167 -17.26 16.18 4.56
N GLN A 168 -16.05 16.42 4.07
CA GLN A 168 -15.03 17.14 4.86
C GLN A 168 -14.19 18.12 4.03
N ILE A 169 -13.60 19.07 4.74
CA ILE A 169 -12.51 19.94 4.27
C ILE A 169 -11.44 19.92 5.33
N ASP A 170 -10.21 19.61 4.95
CA ASP A 170 -9.05 19.68 5.83
C ASP A 170 -7.97 20.58 5.25
N LEU A 171 -7.31 21.35 6.11
CA LEU A 171 -6.17 22.21 5.78
C LEU A 171 -5.09 22.01 6.82
N GLU A 172 -3.87 21.79 6.37
CA GLU A 172 -2.76 21.44 7.23
C GLU A 172 -1.49 22.20 6.88
N GLY A 173 -0.70 22.44 7.92
CA GLY A 173 0.64 22.99 7.81
C GLY A 173 1.61 22.24 8.71
N GLY A 174 2.79 21.94 8.20
CA GLY A 174 3.72 21.03 8.89
C GLY A 174 5.18 21.44 8.87
N SER A 175 5.99 20.53 9.38
CA SER A 175 7.45 20.63 9.41
C SER A 175 8.03 20.85 8.02
N TYR A 176 9.21 21.45 7.94
CA TYR A 176 9.97 21.68 6.70
C TYR A 176 9.25 22.54 5.65
N GLY A 177 8.23 23.32 6.06
CA GLY A 177 7.43 24.14 5.15
C GLY A 177 6.33 23.37 4.42
N SER A 178 5.97 22.20 4.90
CA SER A 178 4.92 21.37 4.32
C SER A 178 3.53 21.99 4.51
N ALA A 179 2.66 21.79 3.52
CA ALA A 179 1.25 22.15 3.56
C ALA A 179 0.46 21.15 2.71
N ARG A 180 -0.77 20.83 3.13
CA ARG A 180 -1.73 20.05 2.35
C ARG A 180 -3.16 20.50 2.61
N GLY A 181 -4.07 20.13 1.72
CA GLY A 181 -5.49 20.35 1.90
C GLY A 181 -6.31 19.43 1.04
N ASP A 182 -7.41 18.94 1.59
CA ASP A 182 -8.35 18.08 0.91
C ASP A 182 -9.79 18.57 1.06
N LEU A 183 -10.61 18.19 0.11
CA LEU A 183 -12.05 18.41 0.07
C LEU A 183 -12.72 17.14 -0.43
N SER A 184 -13.73 16.68 0.29
CA SER A 184 -14.58 15.56 -0.14
C SER A 184 -16.03 15.95 0.11
N MET A 185 -16.88 15.90 -0.94
CA MET A 185 -18.28 16.35 -0.83
C MET A 185 -19.21 15.71 -1.86
N ASP A 186 -20.46 15.53 -1.46
CA ASP A 186 -21.52 15.23 -2.40
C ASP A 186 -21.89 16.46 -3.21
N LEU A 187 -22.24 16.26 -4.46
CA LEU A 187 -22.74 17.30 -5.33
C LEU A 187 -24.27 17.17 -5.51
N PRO A 188 -24.98 18.25 -5.88
CA PRO A 188 -26.42 18.17 -6.14
C PRO A 188 -26.75 17.11 -7.20
N GLY A 189 -27.71 16.27 -6.89
CA GLY A 189 -28.17 15.16 -7.73
C GLY A 189 -29.70 15.09 -7.86
N SER A 190 -30.22 13.92 -8.16
CA SER A 190 -31.64 13.61 -8.20
C SER A 190 -31.89 12.26 -7.50
N ASP A 191 -33.12 11.78 -7.49
CA ASP A 191 -33.45 10.48 -6.89
C ASP A 191 -32.73 9.31 -7.57
N THR A 192 -32.36 9.44 -8.85
CA THR A 192 -31.66 8.41 -9.63
C THR A 192 -30.19 8.74 -9.85
N PHE A 193 -29.83 10.02 -9.93
CA PHE A 193 -28.48 10.48 -10.21
C PHE A 193 -27.79 10.97 -8.94
N ARG A 194 -26.71 10.31 -8.56
CA ARG A 194 -25.86 10.62 -7.43
C ARG A 194 -24.48 10.97 -7.93
N ASN A 195 -23.81 11.93 -7.30
CA ASN A 195 -22.44 12.25 -7.65
C ASN A 195 -21.70 12.91 -6.50
N SER A 196 -20.38 12.77 -6.52
CA SER A 196 -19.45 13.32 -5.51
C SER A 196 -18.16 13.79 -6.16
N LEU A 197 -17.44 14.63 -5.42
CA LEU A 197 -16.18 15.22 -5.79
C LEU A 197 -15.21 15.10 -4.63
N ALA A 198 -14.01 14.59 -4.90
CA ALA A 198 -12.87 14.71 -4.00
C ALA A 198 -11.73 15.46 -4.72
N LEU A 199 -11.05 16.31 -3.96
CA LEU A 199 -9.89 17.09 -4.39
C LEU A 199 -8.86 17.04 -3.28
N ASP A 200 -7.63 16.84 -3.64
CA ASP A 200 -6.52 17.07 -2.73
C ASP A 200 -5.38 17.83 -3.40
N GLY A 201 -4.49 18.34 -2.57
CA GLY A 201 -3.26 18.94 -3.03
C GLY A 201 -2.29 19.13 -1.88
N GLN A 202 -1.04 18.77 -2.12
CA GLN A 202 -0.01 18.89 -1.11
C GLN A 202 1.32 19.41 -1.66
N SER A 203 2.09 20.04 -0.77
CA SER A 203 3.48 20.39 -0.97
C SER A 203 4.25 20.04 0.29
N LEU A 204 5.09 19.01 0.21
CA LEU A 204 5.81 18.46 1.35
C LEU A 204 7.30 18.79 1.25
N GLY A 205 7.88 19.24 2.35
CA GLY A 205 9.33 19.31 2.53
C GLY A 205 9.81 18.23 3.50
N PHE A 206 11.08 17.88 3.42
CA PHE A 206 11.69 16.83 4.22
C PHE A 206 13.00 17.29 4.91
N ALA A 207 13.56 16.42 5.77
CA ALA A 207 14.83 16.68 6.41
C ALA A 207 16.02 16.55 5.46
N ASP A 208 15.87 15.78 4.39
CA ASP A 208 16.90 15.58 3.39
C ASP A 208 16.99 16.80 2.45
N LYS A 209 18.20 17.10 2.01
CA LYS A 209 18.42 18.28 1.19
C LYS A 209 17.76 18.13 -0.17
N ARG A 210 17.03 19.15 -0.60
CA ARG A 210 16.37 19.21 -1.93
C ARG A 210 15.32 18.12 -2.16
N GLU A 211 14.91 17.43 -1.12
CA GLU A 211 13.79 16.49 -1.16
C GLU A 211 12.49 17.25 -0.95
N ASN A 212 11.54 17.06 -1.85
CA ASN A 212 10.19 17.59 -1.74
C ASN A 212 9.20 16.79 -2.59
N VAL A 213 7.92 16.95 -2.28
CA VAL A 213 6.76 16.44 -3.02
C VAL A 213 5.85 17.59 -3.34
N ALA A 214 5.30 17.62 -4.53
CA ALA A 214 4.15 18.46 -4.88
C ALA A 214 3.20 17.60 -5.71
N ASP A 215 2.03 17.33 -5.20
CA ASP A 215 1.02 16.55 -5.91
C ASP A 215 -0.37 17.13 -5.75
N GLY A 216 -1.31 16.61 -6.53
CA GLY A 216 -2.71 16.92 -6.44
C GLY A 216 -3.55 15.93 -7.24
N GLN A 217 -4.73 15.64 -6.72
CA GLN A 217 -5.68 14.73 -7.33
C GLN A 217 -7.05 15.38 -7.48
N PHE A 218 -7.75 14.94 -8.51
CA PHE A 218 -9.15 15.23 -8.79
C PHE A 218 -9.86 13.89 -9.01
N LEU A 219 -10.79 13.54 -8.12
CA LEU A 219 -11.65 12.37 -8.25
C LEU A 219 -13.11 12.83 -8.36
N TYR A 220 -13.76 12.53 -9.49
CA TYR A 220 -15.19 12.74 -9.67
C TYR A 220 -15.87 11.39 -9.88
N ARG A 221 -16.95 11.16 -9.15
CA ARG A 221 -17.73 9.92 -9.19
C ARG A 221 -19.20 10.22 -9.44
N ALA A 222 -19.83 9.45 -10.32
CA ALA A 222 -21.23 9.56 -10.62
C ALA A 222 -21.89 8.18 -10.78
N ALA A 223 -23.14 8.08 -10.39
CA ALA A 223 -23.99 6.91 -10.60
C ALA A 223 -25.41 7.33 -10.98
N ASP A 224 -25.98 6.67 -11.98
CA ASP A 224 -27.36 6.91 -12.42
C ASP A 224 -28.12 5.59 -12.52
N ASP A 225 -29.28 5.51 -11.85
CA ASP A 225 -30.13 4.34 -11.88
C ASP A 225 -30.99 4.38 -13.15
N ILE A 226 -30.69 3.50 -14.11
CA ILE A 226 -31.32 3.42 -15.43
C ILE A 226 -32.13 2.11 -15.53
N GLY A 227 -33.43 2.18 -15.35
CA GLY A 227 -34.29 1.01 -15.34
C GLY A 227 -33.97 0.06 -14.18
N PRO A 228 -33.60 -1.21 -14.44
CA PRO A 228 -33.23 -2.15 -13.38
C PRO A 228 -31.73 -2.10 -13.02
N GLY A 229 -30.93 -1.32 -13.72
CA GLY A 229 -29.49 -1.30 -13.54
C GLY A 229 -28.96 0.06 -13.11
N THR A 230 -27.70 0.09 -12.70
CA THR A 230 -26.96 1.29 -12.30
C THR A 230 -25.74 1.48 -13.20
N LEU A 231 -25.67 2.62 -13.86
CA LEU A 231 -24.50 3.07 -14.61
C LEU A 231 -23.60 3.88 -13.68
N ARG A 232 -22.31 3.54 -13.63
CA ARG A 232 -21.28 4.28 -12.88
C ARG A 232 -20.29 4.92 -13.86
N PHE A 233 -19.79 6.08 -13.49
CA PHE A 233 -18.73 6.79 -14.19
C PHE A 233 -17.80 7.44 -13.16
N ASP A 234 -16.51 7.11 -13.23
CA ASP A 234 -15.49 7.70 -12.38
C ASP A 234 -14.38 8.32 -13.24
N THR A 235 -13.80 9.42 -12.78
CA THR A 235 -12.64 10.05 -13.39
C THR A 235 -11.63 10.41 -12.32
N ASP A 236 -10.41 9.91 -12.48
CA ASP A 236 -9.28 10.18 -11.61
C ASP A 236 -8.17 10.88 -12.41
N LEU A 237 -7.77 12.06 -11.95
CA LEU A 237 -6.68 12.84 -12.55
C LEU A 237 -5.66 13.10 -11.45
N THR A 238 -4.47 12.54 -11.57
CA THR A 238 -3.40 12.69 -10.58
C THR A 238 -2.16 13.31 -11.21
N PHE A 239 -1.56 14.25 -10.50
CA PHE A 239 -0.36 14.98 -10.89
C PHE A 239 0.65 14.91 -9.76
N VAL A 240 1.79 14.25 -9.98
CA VAL A 240 2.86 14.11 -9.01
C VAL A 240 4.13 14.74 -9.54
N HIS A 241 4.83 15.48 -8.69
CA HIS A 241 6.13 16.05 -8.98
C HIS A 241 7.00 16.01 -7.73
N ASP A 242 7.94 15.07 -7.70
CA ASP A 242 8.83 14.80 -6.59
C ASP A 242 10.26 15.19 -6.92
N ALA A 243 10.97 15.77 -5.97
CA ALA A 243 12.42 15.82 -5.99
C ALA A 243 12.95 14.72 -5.04
N PRO A 244 13.58 13.65 -5.56
CA PRO A 244 13.94 12.49 -4.76
C PRO A 244 15.13 12.76 -3.81
N PRO A 245 15.21 12.06 -2.65
CA PRO A 245 16.41 11.97 -1.85
C PRO A 245 17.48 11.15 -2.56
N SER A 246 18.71 11.16 -2.06
CA SER A 246 19.75 10.23 -2.53
C SER A 246 19.94 9.08 -1.53
N PRO A 247 20.15 7.85 -2.03
CA PRO A 247 20.48 6.74 -1.15
C PRO A 247 21.86 6.92 -0.52
N ILE A 248 22.03 6.38 0.69
CA ILE A 248 23.28 6.43 1.45
C ILE A 248 24.05 5.13 1.25
N LEU A 249 25.34 5.24 0.89
CA LEU A 249 26.20 4.08 0.67
C LEU A 249 26.43 3.28 1.96
N ARG A 250 26.57 1.96 1.81
CA ARG A 250 27.01 1.03 2.84
C ARG A 250 28.53 0.76 2.72
N ILE A 251 29.21 0.70 3.86
CA ILE A 251 30.59 0.25 3.96
C ILE A 251 30.67 -0.86 5.00
N GLY A 252 31.12 -2.03 4.58
CA GLY A 252 31.18 -3.19 5.47
C GLY A 252 29.82 -3.51 6.06
N THR A 253 29.65 -3.41 7.37
CA THR A 253 28.42 -3.80 8.08
C THR A 253 27.48 -2.63 8.37
N GLY A 254 27.71 -1.42 7.88
CA GLY A 254 26.88 -0.26 8.20
C GLY A 254 26.94 0.83 7.14
N LEU A 255 26.17 1.90 7.34
CA LEU A 255 26.20 3.06 6.47
C LEU A 255 27.54 3.80 6.55
N ALA A 256 27.95 4.42 5.45
CA ALA A 256 29.20 5.17 5.33
C ALA A 256 29.21 6.40 6.27
N PRO A 257 30.02 6.44 7.33
CA PRO A 257 29.93 7.49 8.34
C PRO A 257 30.39 8.87 7.85
N GLN A 258 31.10 8.95 6.72
CA GLN A 258 31.52 10.20 6.08
C GLN A 258 30.41 10.86 5.25
N ILE A 259 29.30 10.18 5.01
CA ILE A 259 28.16 10.71 4.28
C ILE A 259 27.09 11.14 5.29
N PRO A 260 26.73 12.44 5.35
CA PRO A 260 25.62 12.89 6.19
C PRO A 260 24.30 12.23 5.77
N LEU A 261 23.48 11.82 6.73
CA LEU A 261 22.19 11.14 6.46
C LEU A 261 21.18 11.98 5.63
N ASN A 262 21.43 13.27 5.52
CA ASN A 262 20.61 14.18 4.71
C ASN A 262 21.35 14.70 3.46
N ALA A 263 22.42 14.05 3.04
CA ALA A 263 23.12 14.41 1.81
C ALA A 263 22.27 14.05 0.59
N ASN A 264 22.36 14.89 -0.45
CA ASN A 264 21.68 14.64 -1.71
C ASN A 264 22.65 14.91 -2.87
N PHE A 265 22.89 13.87 -3.65
CA PHE A 265 23.84 13.83 -4.76
C PHE A 265 23.16 13.86 -6.12
N ASN A 266 21.83 13.92 -6.17
CA ASN A 266 21.06 13.99 -7.40
C ASN A 266 21.42 15.24 -8.23
N PRO A 267 21.28 15.20 -9.57
CA PRO A 267 21.45 16.39 -10.42
C PRO A 267 20.49 17.52 -10.00
N ALA A 268 20.78 18.73 -10.43
CA ALA A 268 19.99 19.90 -10.01
C ALA A 268 18.52 19.84 -10.48
N ASN A 269 18.27 19.12 -11.55
CA ASN A 269 16.93 18.85 -12.12
C ASN A 269 16.43 17.45 -11.83
N ALA A 270 16.87 16.81 -10.74
CA ALA A 270 16.33 15.53 -10.33
C ALA A 270 14.83 15.64 -10.06
N GLU A 271 14.08 14.70 -10.61
CA GLU A 271 12.63 14.74 -10.66
C GLU A 271 12.07 13.34 -10.81
N ILE A 272 11.00 13.04 -10.06
CA ILE A 272 10.09 11.93 -10.34
C ILE A 272 8.73 12.56 -10.50
N ALA A 273 8.23 12.60 -11.74
CA ALA A 273 6.94 13.19 -12.03
C ALA A 273 6.06 12.20 -12.77
N GLU A 274 4.79 12.17 -12.42
CA GLU A 274 3.77 11.38 -13.12
C GLU A 274 2.49 12.18 -13.28
N ASN A 275 2.00 12.26 -14.53
CA ASN A 275 0.67 12.76 -14.83
C ASN A 275 -0.18 11.56 -15.25
N LYS A 276 -1.16 11.19 -14.42
CA LYS A 276 -2.07 10.07 -14.69
C LYS A 276 -3.49 10.58 -14.96
N TYR A 277 -4.09 10.05 -16.00
CA TYR A 277 -5.45 10.35 -16.44
C TYR A 277 -6.20 9.03 -16.55
N GLN A 278 -7.21 8.81 -15.71
CA GLN A 278 -8.01 7.59 -15.71
C GLN A 278 -9.49 7.91 -15.83
N GLY A 279 -10.20 7.07 -16.57
CA GLY A 279 -11.66 7.13 -16.69
C GLY A 279 -12.26 5.73 -16.70
N ASP A 280 -13.32 5.54 -15.92
CA ASP A 280 -13.93 4.24 -15.66
C ASP A 280 -15.44 4.29 -15.91
N ILE A 281 -15.97 3.20 -16.45
CA ILE A 281 -17.42 3.02 -16.68
C ILE A 281 -17.81 1.65 -16.12
N GLY A 282 -18.77 1.64 -15.20
CA GLY A 282 -19.33 0.43 -14.61
C GLY A 282 -20.82 0.29 -14.93
N TRP A 283 -21.27 -0.94 -15.12
CA TRP A 283 -22.69 -1.27 -15.25
C TRP A 283 -23.03 -2.47 -14.38
N THR A 284 -23.99 -2.31 -13.48
CA THR A 284 -24.51 -3.38 -12.62
C THR A 284 -25.98 -3.56 -12.89
N GLN A 285 -26.45 -4.80 -13.12
CA GLN A 285 -27.86 -5.08 -13.39
C GLN A 285 -28.26 -6.46 -12.87
N PRO A 286 -29.37 -6.59 -12.11
CA PRO A 286 -29.99 -7.88 -11.80
C PRO A 286 -30.53 -8.52 -13.06
N THR A 287 -30.27 -9.80 -13.27
CA THR A 287 -30.73 -10.61 -14.39
C THR A 287 -31.35 -11.92 -13.91
N SER A 288 -31.91 -12.70 -14.82
CA SER A 288 -32.42 -14.06 -14.50
C SER A 288 -31.30 -15.07 -14.16
N LEU A 289 -30.04 -14.74 -14.46
CA LEU A 289 -28.86 -15.57 -14.14
C LEU A 289 -28.16 -15.15 -12.85
N GLY A 290 -28.56 -14.03 -12.26
CA GLY A 290 -27.94 -13.40 -11.12
C GLY A 290 -27.61 -11.94 -11.40
N ASP A 291 -26.82 -11.32 -10.54
CA ASP A 291 -26.36 -9.95 -10.72
C ASP A 291 -25.21 -9.93 -11.72
N TRP A 292 -25.40 -9.16 -12.78
CA TRP A 292 -24.41 -8.97 -13.82
C TRP A 292 -23.69 -7.64 -13.62
N ASP A 293 -22.35 -7.74 -13.48
CA ASP A 293 -21.47 -6.60 -13.36
C ASP A 293 -20.52 -6.52 -14.56
N THR A 294 -20.26 -5.28 -15.01
CA THR A 294 -19.29 -5.00 -16.06
C THR A 294 -18.54 -3.72 -15.72
N LEU A 295 -17.22 -3.75 -15.85
CA LEU A 295 -16.33 -2.62 -15.60
C LEU A 295 -15.37 -2.45 -16.77
N LEU A 296 -15.24 -1.22 -17.24
CA LEU A 296 -14.27 -0.80 -18.25
C LEU A 296 -13.46 0.37 -17.70
N SER A 297 -12.14 0.27 -17.77
CA SER A 297 -11.22 1.33 -17.37
C SER A 297 -10.19 1.61 -18.47
N TYR A 298 -9.80 2.86 -18.58
CA TYR A 298 -8.63 3.27 -19.37
C TYR A 298 -7.82 4.31 -18.61
N ALA A 299 -6.50 4.09 -18.55
CA ALA A 299 -5.55 4.99 -17.95
C ALA A 299 -4.42 5.34 -18.91
N HIS A 300 -3.93 6.58 -18.81
CA HIS A 300 -2.74 7.08 -19.49
C HIS A 300 -1.83 7.75 -18.46
N SER A 301 -0.55 7.35 -18.43
CA SER A 301 0.48 7.97 -17.58
C SER A 301 1.64 8.49 -18.43
N ASP A 302 2.06 9.71 -18.13
CA ASP A 302 3.28 10.35 -18.65
C ASP A 302 4.24 10.54 -17.47
N ILE A 303 5.38 9.82 -17.51
CA ILE A 303 6.28 9.68 -16.37
C ILE A 303 7.66 10.19 -16.75
N VAL A 304 8.23 11.04 -15.90
CA VAL A 304 9.63 11.47 -15.95
C VAL A 304 10.35 10.97 -14.71
N TYR A 305 11.51 10.37 -14.91
CA TYR A 305 12.37 9.92 -13.82
C TYR A 305 13.80 10.43 -14.06
N ILE A 306 14.29 11.34 -13.22
CA ILE A 306 15.65 11.87 -13.28
C ILE A 306 16.28 11.73 -11.89
N ALA A 307 17.29 10.87 -11.76
CA ALA A 307 17.98 10.62 -10.51
C ALA A 307 19.49 10.48 -10.70
N GLY A 308 20.23 10.51 -9.58
CA GLY A 308 21.67 10.31 -9.55
C GLY A 308 22.09 9.37 -8.42
N PHE A 309 22.99 8.46 -8.74
CA PHE A 309 23.44 7.39 -7.84
C PHE A 309 24.94 7.49 -7.59
N LEU A 310 25.33 7.66 -6.33
CA LEU A 310 26.71 7.73 -5.92
C LEU A 310 27.39 6.35 -6.02
N HIS A 311 28.57 6.28 -6.69
CA HIS A 311 29.33 5.03 -6.81
C HIS A 311 29.70 4.44 -5.45
N PRO A 312 29.62 3.11 -5.29
CA PRO A 312 29.93 2.42 -4.04
C PRO A 312 31.37 2.53 -3.60
N ASP A 313 32.30 2.92 -4.50
CA ASP A 313 33.72 3.06 -4.24
C ASP A 313 34.10 4.30 -3.42
N LEU A 314 33.13 5.15 -3.08
CA LEU A 314 33.31 6.41 -2.35
C LEU A 314 34.20 7.42 -3.05
N SER A 315 34.40 7.32 -4.34
CA SER A 315 35.15 8.32 -5.14
C SER A 315 34.45 9.68 -5.19
N GLY A 316 33.15 9.71 -4.90
CA GLY A 316 32.28 10.86 -5.12
C GLY A 316 31.75 10.93 -6.56
N THR A 317 32.03 9.95 -7.39
CA THR A 317 31.50 9.84 -8.74
C THR A 317 30.02 9.44 -8.67
N VAL A 318 29.19 9.99 -9.55
CA VAL A 318 27.74 9.80 -9.64
C VAL A 318 27.36 9.40 -11.05
N ASP A 319 26.55 8.36 -11.16
CA ASP A 319 25.84 8.01 -12.38
C ASP A 319 24.50 8.76 -12.42
N THR A 320 24.00 9.11 -13.61
CA THR A 320 22.68 9.72 -13.76
C THR A 320 21.81 8.93 -14.71
N GLN A 321 20.55 8.85 -14.36
CA GLN A 321 19.48 8.31 -15.19
C GLN A 321 18.49 9.41 -15.51
N ASP A 322 18.06 9.48 -16.77
CA ASP A 322 17.07 10.41 -17.29
C ASP A 322 16.12 9.60 -18.18
N GLN A 323 14.93 9.28 -17.67
CA GLN A 323 13.98 8.37 -18.30
C GLN A 323 12.65 9.08 -18.53
N HIS A 324 12.07 8.84 -19.71
CA HIS A 324 10.72 9.26 -20.05
C HIS A 324 9.89 8.05 -20.45
N ARG A 325 8.76 7.84 -19.73
CA ARG A 325 7.83 6.74 -19.97
C ARG A 325 6.45 7.24 -20.36
N LEU A 326 5.83 6.53 -21.29
CA LEU A 326 4.41 6.67 -21.61
C LEU A 326 3.76 5.31 -21.41
N LEU A 327 2.78 5.23 -20.52
CA LEU A 327 2.00 4.02 -20.27
C LEU A 327 0.56 4.24 -20.69
N ASN A 328 -0.04 3.20 -21.29
CA ASN A 328 -1.45 3.17 -21.63
C ASN A 328 -1.98 1.83 -21.18
N ASP A 329 -2.98 1.84 -20.32
CA ASP A 329 -3.59 0.65 -19.74
C ASP A 329 -5.08 0.64 -19.97
N GLY A 330 -5.59 -0.52 -20.36
CA GLY A 330 -7.02 -0.79 -20.49
C GLY A 330 -7.39 -2.00 -19.66
N TYR A 331 -8.46 -1.88 -18.90
CA TYR A 331 -9.01 -2.99 -18.12
C TYR A 331 -10.48 -3.18 -18.44
N PHE A 332 -10.87 -4.43 -18.64
CA PHE A 332 -12.24 -4.86 -18.79
C PHE A 332 -12.50 -6.06 -17.91
N ASP A 333 -13.58 -6.04 -17.14
CA ASP A 333 -14.08 -7.18 -16.38
C ASP A 333 -15.59 -7.30 -16.63
N THR A 334 -16.07 -8.53 -16.77
CA THR A 334 -17.49 -8.82 -16.75
C THR A 334 -17.76 -10.16 -16.10
N HIS A 335 -18.72 -10.18 -15.17
CA HIS A 335 -19.06 -11.40 -14.44
C HIS A 335 -20.53 -11.43 -14.04
N VAL A 336 -20.98 -12.61 -13.66
CA VAL A 336 -22.29 -12.85 -13.08
C VAL A 336 -22.12 -13.50 -11.73
N THR A 337 -22.77 -12.93 -10.71
CA THR A 337 -22.88 -13.50 -9.37
C THR A 337 -24.26 -14.11 -9.20
N ASN A 338 -24.34 -15.43 -9.02
CA ASN A 338 -25.57 -16.18 -8.86
C ASN A 338 -25.73 -16.70 -7.43
N THR A 339 -26.83 -16.31 -6.79
CA THR A 339 -27.23 -16.74 -5.43
C THR A 339 -28.56 -17.51 -5.42
N ALA A 340 -29.03 -17.97 -6.59
CA ALA A 340 -30.32 -18.63 -6.71
C ALA A 340 -30.35 -20.04 -6.09
N ILE A 341 -29.22 -20.64 -5.79
CA ILE A 341 -29.14 -21.94 -5.13
C ILE A 341 -28.89 -21.70 -3.64
N ASP A 342 -29.77 -22.22 -2.79
CA ASP A 342 -29.62 -22.05 -1.35
C ASP A 342 -28.22 -22.50 -0.87
N HIS A 343 -27.56 -21.67 -0.07
CA HIS A 343 -26.23 -21.92 0.49
C HIS A 343 -25.08 -22.05 -0.55
N LEU A 344 -25.28 -21.55 -1.76
CA LEU A 344 -24.24 -21.56 -2.79
C LEU A 344 -24.24 -20.24 -3.56
N THR A 345 -23.13 -19.53 -3.50
CA THR A 345 -22.85 -18.39 -4.37
C THR A 345 -21.88 -18.82 -5.47
N LEU A 346 -22.20 -18.52 -6.71
CA LEU A 346 -21.37 -18.79 -7.87
C LEU A 346 -21.01 -17.49 -8.57
N ILE A 347 -19.71 -17.27 -8.80
CA ILE A 347 -19.24 -16.21 -9.68
C ILE A 347 -18.57 -16.83 -10.90
N ALA A 348 -18.94 -16.37 -12.07
CA ALA A 348 -18.28 -16.73 -13.32
C ALA A 348 -18.06 -15.48 -14.16
N GLY A 349 -16.83 -15.30 -14.64
CA GLY A 349 -16.49 -14.10 -15.39
C GLY A 349 -15.28 -14.23 -16.27
N THR A 350 -15.00 -13.15 -16.96
CA THR A 350 -13.81 -12.95 -17.77
C THR A 350 -13.31 -11.54 -17.59
N ASP A 351 -11.99 -11.41 -17.52
CA ASP A 351 -11.33 -10.09 -17.53
C ASP A 351 -10.27 -10.02 -18.63
N PHE A 352 -9.97 -8.82 -19.02
CA PHE A 352 -8.93 -8.53 -19.99
C PHE A 352 -8.16 -7.29 -19.53
N LEU A 353 -6.85 -7.42 -19.39
CA LEU A 353 -5.94 -6.34 -19.07
C LEU A 353 -4.99 -6.14 -20.24
N TYR A 354 -4.93 -4.93 -20.75
CA TYR A 354 -4.06 -4.50 -21.83
C TYR A 354 -3.12 -3.42 -21.34
N GLY A 355 -1.82 -3.55 -21.62
CA GLY A 355 -0.83 -2.53 -21.36
C GLY A 355 0.06 -2.29 -22.56
N PHE A 356 0.34 -1.03 -22.83
CA PHE A 356 1.39 -0.60 -23.77
C PHE A 356 2.27 0.44 -23.11
N GLY A 357 3.55 0.09 -22.91
CA GLY A 357 4.57 0.95 -22.33
C GLY A 357 5.67 1.29 -23.33
N ARG A 358 6.13 2.53 -23.29
CA ARG A 358 7.27 3.00 -24.04
C ARG A 358 8.17 3.81 -23.13
N GLN A 359 9.47 3.48 -23.10
CA GLN A 359 10.49 4.25 -22.40
C GLN A 359 11.62 4.66 -23.34
N GLY A 360 12.11 5.88 -23.19
CA GLY A 360 13.41 6.32 -23.67
C GLY A 360 14.29 6.68 -22.49
N THR A 361 15.56 6.30 -22.54
CA THR A 361 16.53 6.49 -21.45
C THR A 361 17.77 7.18 -21.98
N TYR A 362 18.28 8.14 -21.20
CA TYR A 362 19.54 8.86 -21.46
C TYR A 362 20.38 8.79 -20.19
N ASN A 363 21.34 7.87 -20.15
CA ASN A 363 22.20 7.67 -18.99
C ASN A 363 23.57 8.30 -19.21
N ASP A 364 24.17 8.79 -18.12
CA ASP A 364 25.56 9.16 -18.10
C ASP A 364 26.25 8.45 -16.94
N ASN A 365 26.97 7.38 -17.27
CA ASN A 365 27.80 6.64 -16.32
C ASN A 365 29.04 7.46 -16.00
N SER A 366 29.23 7.81 -14.72
CA SER A 366 30.26 8.74 -14.26
C SER A 366 30.03 10.20 -14.66
N ALA A 367 28.79 10.65 -14.59
CA ALA A 367 28.33 11.97 -15.03
C ALA A 367 29.11 13.15 -14.40
N TYR A 368 29.37 13.08 -13.11
CA TYR A 368 30.12 14.10 -12.36
C TYR A 368 30.72 13.54 -11.08
N THR A 369 31.59 14.35 -10.45
CA THR A 369 32.17 14.02 -9.15
C THR A 369 31.86 15.12 -8.13
N VAL A 370 31.40 14.75 -6.95
CA VAL A 370 30.99 15.66 -5.87
C VAL A 370 31.61 15.27 -4.52
N PRO A 371 31.76 16.23 -3.60
CA PRO A 371 32.18 15.93 -2.23
C PRO A 371 31.13 15.06 -1.51
N LEU A 372 31.56 14.01 -0.81
CA LEU A 372 30.71 13.08 -0.08
C LEU A 372 29.84 13.73 1.01
N ASN A 373 30.11 14.95 1.42
CA ASN A 373 29.30 15.69 2.38
C ASN A 373 28.04 16.34 1.79
N GLY A 374 27.77 16.17 0.48
CA GLY A 374 26.62 16.75 -0.20
C GLY A 374 26.57 18.29 -0.13
N SER A 375 27.73 18.96 -0.08
CA SER A 375 27.81 20.43 0.02
C SER A 375 27.65 21.16 -1.33
N VAL A 376 27.78 20.43 -2.43
CA VAL A 376 27.70 20.96 -3.79
C VAL A 376 26.41 20.48 -4.44
N VAL A 377 25.68 21.39 -5.11
CA VAL A 377 24.56 21.03 -5.99
C VAL A 377 25.14 20.63 -7.33
N PRO A 378 24.92 19.39 -7.81
CA PRO A 378 25.47 18.94 -9.08
C PRO A 378 24.84 19.66 -10.28
N PRO A 379 25.47 19.60 -11.47
CA PRO A 379 24.87 20.16 -12.68
C PRO A 379 23.58 19.40 -13.06
N PRO A 380 22.65 20.04 -13.81
CA PRO A 380 21.49 19.33 -14.35
C PRO A 380 21.91 18.37 -15.48
N THR A 381 21.16 17.27 -15.69
CA THR A 381 21.42 16.27 -16.75
C THR A 381 21.46 16.89 -18.15
N THR A 382 20.69 17.95 -18.40
CA THR A 382 20.68 18.68 -19.67
C THR A 382 22.04 19.32 -20.05
N GLN A 383 22.98 19.41 -19.11
CA GLN A 383 24.35 19.92 -19.34
C GLN A 383 25.39 18.81 -19.43
N LEU A 384 24.98 17.55 -19.28
CA LEU A 384 25.83 16.37 -19.33
C LEU A 384 25.68 15.66 -20.67
N PRO A 385 26.73 15.07 -21.22
CA PRO A 385 26.60 14.22 -22.40
C PRO A 385 26.07 12.87 -21.96
N ALA A 386 24.98 12.41 -22.54
CA ALA A 386 24.59 11.00 -22.37
C ALA A 386 25.71 10.11 -22.99
N ASN A 387 26.08 9.05 -22.28
CA ASN A 387 27.01 8.05 -22.81
C ASN A 387 26.34 6.71 -23.11
N GLU A 388 25.04 6.60 -22.78
CA GLU A 388 24.18 5.48 -23.09
C GLU A 388 22.77 5.97 -23.44
N ILE A 389 22.16 5.39 -24.47
CA ILE A 389 20.79 5.71 -24.90
C ILE A 389 20.03 4.41 -25.06
N GLY A 390 19.05 4.20 -24.17
CA GLY A 390 18.17 3.05 -24.16
C GLY A 390 16.78 3.34 -24.72
N SER A 391 16.11 2.30 -25.17
CA SER A 391 14.68 2.36 -25.52
C SER A 391 14.03 1.00 -25.25
N VAL A 392 12.88 1.02 -24.59
CA VAL A 392 12.04 -0.15 -24.39
C VAL A 392 10.63 0.16 -24.88
N ASN A 393 10.05 -0.75 -25.66
CA ASN A 393 8.63 -0.76 -25.98
C ASN A 393 8.10 -2.14 -25.57
N ASP A 394 7.09 -2.16 -24.74
CA ASP A 394 6.48 -3.40 -24.27
C ASP A 394 4.97 -3.35 -24.42
N LYS A 395 4.41 -4.47 -24.83
CA LYS A 395 2.98 -4.70 -24.98
C LYS A 395 2.62 -5.96 -24.23
N ARG A 396 1.69 -5.84 -23.28
CA ARG A 396 1.17 -6.94 -22.45
C ARG A 396 -0.33 -7.07 -22.61
N GLU A 397 -0.80 -8.29 -22.73
CA GLU A 397 -2.20 -8.65 -22.78
C GLU A 397 -2.45 -9.84 -21.87
N PHE A 398 -3.39 -9.70 -20.93
CA PHE A 398 -3.79 -10.75 -20.01
C PHE A 398 -5.29 -11.01 -20.19
N LEU A 399 -5.66 -12.21 -20.60
CA LEU A 399 -7.03 -12.67 -20.64
C LEU A 399 -7.26 -13.69 -19.54
N GLY A 400 -8.17 -13.43 -18.64
CA GLY A 400 -8.57 -14.31 -17.55
C GLY A 400 -9.97 -14.83 -17.74
N GLN A 401 -10.17 -16.12 -17.49
CA GLN A 401 -11.49 -16.74 -17.37
C GLN A 401 -11.56 -17.40 -16.00
N TYR A 402 -12.56 -17.06 -15.20
CA TYR A 402 -12.63 -17.53 -13.83
C TYR A 402 -14.00 -18.02 -13.43
N LEU A 403 -13.98 -18.95 -12.49
CA LEU A 403 -15.16 -19.50 -11.81
C LEU A 403 -14.81 -19.68 -10.35
N GLN A 404 -15.67 -19.18 -9.46
CA GLN A 404 -15.57 -19.44 -8.02
C GLN A 404 -16.94 -19.89 -7.49
N ALA A 405 -16.88 -20.84 -6.58
CA ALA A 405 -18.01 -21.29 -5.81
C ALA A 405 -17.72 -21.04 -4.33
N ASP A 406 -18.64 -20.42 -3.66
CA ASP A 406 -18.71 -20.32 -2.22
C ASP A 406 -19.92 -21.14 -1.74
N TRP A 407 -19.66 -22.18 -0.95
CA TRP A 407 -20.64 -23.17 -0.58
C TRP A 407 -20.70 -23.38 0.92
N MET A 408 -21.86 -23.10 1.50
CA MET A 408 -22.19 -23.31 2.90
C MET A 408 -22.99 -24.62 3.10
N PRO A 409 -22.35 -25.81 3.12
CA PRO A 409 -23.07 -27.11 3.25
C PRO A 409 -23.85 -27.27 4.55
N GLY A 410 -23.66 -26.38 5.49
CA GLY A 410 -24.38 -26.34 6.75
C GLY A 410 -24.00 -25.07 7.54
N PRO A 411 -24.68 -24.79 8.67
CA PRO A 411 -24.58 -23.49 9.35
C PRO A 411 -23.20 -23.22 9.99
N ARG A 412 -22.29 -24.17 9.92
CA ARG A 412 -20.93 -24.07 10.52
C ARG A 412 -19.81 -24.18 9.51
N TRP A 413 -20.13 -24.46 8.26
CA TRP A 413 -19.12 -24.72 7.25
C TRP A 413 -19.26 -23.70 6.12
N ASP A 414 -18.13 -23.21 5.69
CA ASP A 414 -17.97 -22.46 4.47
C ASP A 414 -16.81 -23.05 3.66
N VAL A 415 -17.02 -23.23 2.36
CA VAL A 415 -16.05 -23.87 1.45
C VAL A 415 -15.95 -23.01 0.18
N ILE A 416 -14.81 -22.38 -0.01
CA ILE A 416 -14.50 -21.65 -1.24
C ILE A 416 -13.67 -22.55 -2.15
N ALA A 417 -14.05 -22.64 -3.43
CA ALA A 417 -13.26 -23.29 -4.46
C ALA A 417 -13.28 -22.43 -5.73
N GLY A 418 -12.13 -22.05 -6.21
CA GLY A 418 -11.98 -21.22 -7.38
C GLY A 418 -10.96 -21.76 -8.37
N PHE A 419 -11.23 -21.54 -9.64
CA PHE A 419 -10.34 -21.89 -10.75
C PHE A 419 -10.27 -20.71 -11.73
N ARG A 420 -9.09 -20.46 -12.24
CA ARG A 420 -8.84 -19.45 -13.26
C ARG A 420 -7.88 -20.00 -14.32
N LEU A 421 -8.20 -19.70 -15.58
CA LEU A 421 -7.28 -19.88 -16.71
C LEU A 421 -6.82 -18.50 -17.17
N ASN A 422 -5.51 -18.30 -17.20
CA ASN A 422 -4.91 -17.07 -17.67
C ASN A 422 -4.17 -17.33 -18.99
N GLU A 423 -4.44 -16.49 -19.98
CA GLU A 423 -3.68 -16.41 -21.21
C GLU A 423 -2.92 -15.09 -21.21
N THR A 424 -1.59 -15.13 -21.36
CA THR A 424 -0.73 -13.95 -21.38
C THR A 424 0.01 -13.87 -22.69
N PHE A 425 -0.01 -12.70 -23.30
CA PHE A 425 0.73 -12.39 -24.53
C PHE A 425 1.61 -11.18 -24.24
N GLU A 426 2.91 -11.32 -24.41
CA GLU A 426 3.86 -10.27 -24.19
C GLU A 426 4.78 -10.12 -25.40
N HIS A 427 4.98 -8.91 -25.84
CA HIS A 427 5.87 -8.56 -26.94
C HIS A 427 6.68 -7.34 -26.58
N GLN A 428 8.00 -7.55 -26.42
CA GLN A 428 8.98 -6.53 -26.09
C GLN A 428 9.92 -6.27 -27.25
N TYR A 429 10.24 -5.00 -27.43
CA TYR A 429 11.37 -4.56 -28.23
C TYR A 429 12.25 -3.65 -27.37
N SER A 430 13.54 -3.96 -27.26
CA SER A 430 14.50 -3.15 -26.54
C SER A 430 15.74 -2.87 -27.40
N SER A 431 16.35 -1.72 -27.19
CA SER A 431 17.60 -1.34 -27.81
C SER A 431 18.46 -0.52 -26.87
N ASP A 432 19.77 -0.71 -26.99
CA ASP A 432 20.76 0.05 -26.25
C ASP A 432 21.88 0.50 -27.18
N TYR A 433 22.32 1.76 -26.99
CA TYR A 433 23.37 2.39 -27.75
C TYR A 433 24.41 3.01 -26.81
N LEU A 434 25.53 2.32 -26.63
CA LEU A 434 26.68 2.83 -25.89
C LEU A 434 27.47 3.79 -26.78
N LEU A 435 27.59 5.06 -26.37
CA LEU A 435 28.28 6.12 -27.08
C LEU A 435 29.76 6.20 -26.73
N THR A 436 30.17 5.64 -25.58
CA THR A 436 31.58 5.60 -25.15
C THR A 436 32.37 4.63 -26.03
N PRO A 437 33.59 5.03 -26.53
CA PRO A 437 34.40 4.16 -27.37
C PRO A 437 34.88 2.88 -26.64
N PRO A 438 34.80 1.70 -27.29
CA PRO A 438 34.22 1.48 -28.61
C PRO A 438 32.69 1.53 -28.57
N ALA A 439 32.08 2.44 -29.33
CA ALA A 439 30.63 2.53 -29.44
C ALA A 439 30.01 1.20 -29.88
N SER A 440 28.90 0.82 -29.28
CA SER A 440 28.18 -0.42 -29.61
C SER A 440 26.68 -0.16 -29.66
N PHE A 441 25.98 -0.98 -30.44
CA PHE A 441 24.53 -0.98 -30.53
C PHE A 441 24.04 -2.43 -30.37
N ALA A 442 23.06 -2.60 -29.49
CA ALA A 442 22.31 -3.83 -29.32
C ALA A 442 20.83 -3.59 -29.52
N SER A 443 20.11 -4.53 -30.05
CA SER A 443 18.65 -4.50 -30.11
C SER A 443 18.11 -5.93 -30.17
N GLU A 444 16.97 -6.14 -29.54
CA GLU A 444 16.30 -7.43 -29.52
C GLU A 444 14.78 -7.23 -29.58
N SER A 445 14.11 -8.20 -30.19
CA SER A 445 12.67 -8.33 -30.13
C SER A 445 12.33 -9.71 -29.61
N SER A 446 11.58 -9.77 -28.54
CA SER A 446 11.20 -10.99 -27.85
C SER A 446 9.70 -11.07 -27.65
N SER A 447 9.13 -12.25 -27.69
CA SER A 447 7.72 -12.50 -27.45
C SER A 447 7.53 -13.74 -26.60
N ARG A 448 6.50 -13.74 -25.77
CA ARG A 448 6.12 -14.89 -24.99
C ARG A 448 4.61 -15.00 -24.88
N ASP A 449 4.12 -16.19 -25.24
CA ASP A 449 2.71 -16.57 -25.07
C ASP A 449 2.64 -17.68 -24.05
N LEU A 450 1.76 -17.56 -23.05
CA LEU A 450 1.63 -18.49 -21.95
C LEU A 450 0.16 -18.75 -21.63
N ILE A 451 -0.14 -20.01 -21.30
CA ILE A 451 -1.41 -20.39 -20.67
C ILE A 451 -1.08 -20.98 -19.30
N LYS A 452 -1.64 -20.40 -18.25
CA LYS A 452 -1.38 -20.81 -16.87
C LYS A 452 -2.70 -20.97 -16.09
N PRO A 453 -2.95 -22.18 -15.53
CA PRO A 453 -4.02 -22.35 -14.56
C PRO A 453 -3.60 -21.78 -13.19
N ALA A 454 -4.57 -21.23 -12.48
CA ALA A 454 -4.44 -20.81 -11.10
C ALA A 454 -5.70 -21.21 -10.32
N GLY A 455 -5.60 -21.37 -9.02
CA GLY A 455 -6.73 -21.83 -8.23
C GLY A 455 -6.60 -21.54 -6.74
N THR A 456 -7.75 -21.63 -6.08
CA THR A 456 -7.93 -21.47 -4.64
C THR A 456 -8.85 -22.57 -4.13
N VAL A 457 -8.52 -23.12 -2.97
CA VAL A 457 -9.44 -23.95 -2.18
C VAL A 457 -9.27 -23.55 -0.74
N GLY A 458 -10.37 -23.17 -0.09
CA GLY A 458 -10.41 -22.79 1.31
C GLY A 458 -11.59 -23.42 2.03
N VAL A 459 -11.47 -23.58 3.33
CA VAL A 459 -12.53 -24.06 4.20
C VAL A 459 -12.50 -23.31 5.51
N SER A 460 -13.68 -22.87 5.97
CA SER A 460 -13.92 -22.35 7.30
C SER A 460 -14.85 -23.27 8.07
N TYR A 461 -14.63 -23.36 9.39
CA TYR A 461 -15.46 -24.12 10.30
C TYR A 461 -15.74 -23.33 11.58
N LYS A 462 -16.98 -22.95 11.81
CA LYS A 462 -17.43 -22.29 13.06
C LYS A 462 -17.39 -23.31 14.19
N ALA A 463 -16.26 -23.37 14.89
CA ALA A 463 -16.00 -24.35 15.94
C ALA A 463 -16.82 -24.05 17.21
N TRP A 464 -17.05 -22.78 17.49
CA TRP A 464 -17.78 -22.32 18.66
C TRP A 464 -18.53 -21.02 18.37
N GLU A 465 -19.72 -20.88 18.94
CA GLU A 465 -20.56 -19.68 18.88
C GLU A 465 -21.48 -19.69 20.10
N GLU A 466 -21.43 -18.65 20.94
CA GLU A 466 -22.25 -18.51 22.14
C GLU A 466 -22.37 -17.03 22.54
N ASP A 467 -23.60 -16.50 22.65
CA ASP A 467 -23.89 -15.14 23.12
C ASP A 467 -23.15 -14.00 22.37
N GLY A 468 -22.85 -14.19 21.10
CA GLY A 468 -22.10 -13.23 20.26
C GLY A 468 -20.59 -13.41 20.28
N ASP A 469 -20.09 -14.32 21.08
CA ASP A 469 -18.70 -14.77 21.01
C ASP A 469 -18.58 -15.91 20.00
N GLU A 470 -17.51 -15.97 19.23
CA GLU A 470 -17.29 -16.99 18.21
C GLU A 470 -15.83 -17.32 17.96
N ALA A 471 -15.60 -18.53 17.45
CA ALA A 471 -14.32 -19.00 16.96
C ALA A 471 -14.49 -19.79 15.67
N VAL A 472 -13.89 -19.31 14.60
CA VAL A 472 -13.88 -19.90 13.26
C VAL A 472 -12.46 -20.39 12.95
N LEU A 473 -12.31 -21.68 12.71
CA LEU A 473 -11.09 -22.28 12.19
C LEU A 473 -11.13 -22.18 10.67
N TYR A 474 -10.01 -21.81 10.03
CA TYR A 474 -9.90 -21.81 8.60
C TYR A 474 -8.59 -22.39 8.10
N ALA A 475 -8.59 -22.86 6.86
CA ALA A 475 -7.39 -23.24 6.13
C ALA A 475 -7.62 -23.07 4.64
N ASP A 476 -6.58 -22.67 3.91
CA ASP A 476 -6.63 -22.55 2.47
C ASP A 476 -5.33 -22.94 1.79
N TYR A 477 -5.45 -23.22 0.49
CA TYR A 477 -4.37 -23.42 -0.46
C TYR A 477 -4.62 -22.57 -1.70
N ARG A 478 -3.60 -21.86 -2.14
CA ARG A 478 -3.63 -21.04 -3.35
C ARG A 478 -2.37 -21.24 -4.16
N ASN A 479 -2.52 -21.25 -5.49
CA ASN A 479 -1.38 -21.19 -6.39
C ASN A 479 -1.53 -20.02 -7.37
N ALA A 480 -0.50 -19.21 -7.45
CA ALA A 480 -0.47 -18.02 -8.29
C ALA A 480 0.77 -18.03 -9.21
N PHE A 481 0.71 -17.17 -10.20
CA PHE A 481 1.89 -16.79 -10.97
C PHE A 481 1.82 -15.29 -11.26
N LYS A 482 2.97 -14.69 -11.50
CA LYS A 482 3.05 -13.36 -12.11
C LYS A 482 3.96 -13.43 -13.34
N PRO A 483 3.64 -12.75 -14.44
CA PRO A 483 4.61 -12.50 -15.49
C PRO A 483 5.83 -11.84 -14.84
N ALA A 484 7.03 -12.17 -15.32
CA ALA A 484 8.22 -11.50 -14.81
C ALA A 484 8.07 -9.99 -14.98
N ALA A 485 8.47 -9.23 -13.97
CA ALA A 485 8.41 -7.79 -14.02
C ALA A 485 9.04 -7.27 -15.30
N GLN A 486 8.33 -6.37 -15.99
CA GLN A 486 8.98 -5.51 -16.95
C GLN A 486 9.60 -4.39 -16.13
N ASP A 487 10.85 -4.53 -15.83
CA ASP A 487 11.62 -3.40 -15.34
C ASP A 487 11.86 -2.46 -16.52
N PHE A 488 11.22 -1.31 -16.51
CA PHE A 488 11.61 -0.18 -17.35
C PHE A 488 12.89 0.45 -16.77
N GLY A 489 13.86 -0.40 -16.44
CA GLY A 489 15.16 -0.01 -15.94
C GLY A 489 16.00 0.72 -16.98
N PRO A 490 17.22 1.12 -16.63
CA PRO A 490 18.10 1.85 -17.53
C PRO A 490 18.55 0.99 -18.72
N ASP A 491 18.54 -0.32 -18.56
CA ASP A 491 19.28 -1.22 -19.41
C ASP A 491 18.43 -1.99 -20.41
N TYR A 492 19.11 -2.49 -21.42
CA TYR A 492 18.62 -3.41 -22.42
C TYR A 492 18.36 -4.79 -21.80
N GLN A 493 17.14 -5.30 -21.94
CA GLN A 493 16.79 -6.66 -21.54
C GLN A 493 16.56 -7.53 -22.78
N PRO A 494 17.37 -8.57 -23.04
CA PRO A 494 17.36 -9.28 -24.32
C PRO A 494 16.16 -10.21 -24.52
N ALA A 495 15.42 -10.59 -23.49
CA ALA A 495 14.32 -11.54 -23.63
C ALA A 495 13.25 -11.35 -22.57
N VAL A 496 11.99 -11.57 -22.94
CA VAL A 496 10.88 -11.72 -21.99
C VAL A 496 11.15 -12.94 -21.10
N LEU A 497 11.18 -12.74 -19.79
CA LEU A 497 11.52 -13.76 -18.81
C LEU A 497 10.35 -14.74 -18.56
N LEU A 498 10.63 -15.85 -17.88
CA LEU A 498 9.61 -16.80 -17.44
C LEU A 498 8.79 -16.18 -16.31
N PRO A 499 7.50 -16.54 -16.17
CA PRO A 499 6.71 -16.11 -15.04
C PRO A 499 7.25 -16.72 -13.74
N GLU A 500 7.17 -15.93 -12.70
CA GLU A 500 7.37 -16.39 -11.33
C GLU A 500 6.15 -17.14 -10.84
N THR A 501 6.31 -18.06 -9.91
CA THR A 501 5.20 -18.87 -9.40
C THR A 501 5.22 -18.95 -7.88
N ALA A 502 4.04 -18.92 -7.27
CA ALA A 502 3.85 -19.04 -5.83
C ALA A 502 2.90 -20.16 -5.47
N GLN A 503 3.16 -20.81 -4.34
CA GLN A 503 2.24 -21.70 -3.65
C GLN A 503 2.10 -21.22 -2.21
N SER A 504 0.87 -20.90 -1.79
CA SER A 504 0.52 -20.45 -0.45
C SER A 504 -0.30 -21.51 0.27
N TYR A 505 0.03 -21.73 1.54
CA TYR A 505 -0.70 -22.55 2.50
C TYR A 505 -0.91 -21.73 3.74
N GLU A 506 -2.14 -21.52 4.13
CA GLU A 506 -2.51 -20.69 5.26
C GLU A 506 -3.50 -21.46 6.15
N GLY A 507 -3.50 -21.16 7.44
CA GLY A 507 -4.50 -21.70 8.36
C GLY A 507 -4.47 -21.01 9.70
N GLY A 508 -5.64 -20.77 10.25
CA GLY A 508 -5.78 -19.95 11.43
C GLY A 508 -7.08 -20.16 12.20
N VAL A 509 -7.24 -19.28 13.17
CA VAL A 509 -8.45 -19.13 13.95
C VAL A 509 -8.77 -17.66 14.10
N LYS A 510 -10.00 -17.27 13.76
CA LYS A 510 -10.50 -15.91 13.90
C LYS A 510 -11.86 -15.88 14.57
N GLY A 511 -12.29 -14.71 15.00
CA GLY A 511 -13.59 -14.54 15.61
C GLY A 511 -13.68 -13.33 16.53
N ALA A 512 -14.68 -13.39 17.42
CA ALA A 512 -14.96 -12.33 18.37
C ALA A 512 -15.13 -12.89 19.79
N LEU A 513 -14.77 -12.10 20.79
CA LEU A 513 -14.96 -12.39 22.22
C LEU A 513 -15.52 -11.15 22.93
N PHE A 514 -16.17 -11.39 24.07
CA PHE A 514 -16.78 -10.34 24.90
C PHE A 514 -17.93 -9.59 24.17
N SER A 515 -18.68 -10.32 23.33
CA SER A 515 -19.94 -9.92 22.67
C SER A 515 -19.96 -8.61 21.89
N PRO A 516 -19.32 -8.45 20.83
CA PRO A 516 -18.09 -8.81 20.12
C PRO A 516 -16.97 -7.77 20.32
N ALA A 517 -16.80 -7.21 21.51
CA ALA A 517 -15.87 -6.11 21.80
C ALA A 517 -14.39 -6.40 21.41
N LEU A 518 -13.98 -7.67 21.42
CA LEU A 518 -12.63 -8.10 20.99
C LEU A 518 -12.73 -8.92 19.72
N SER A 519 -12.22 -8.44 18.59
CA SER A 519 -11.95 -9.25 17.41
C SER A 519 -10.51 -9.74 17.42
N TYR A 520 -10.29 -10.92 16.86
CA TYR A 520 -8.97 -11.53 16.75
C TYR A 520 -8.85 -12.40 15.50
N ASP A 521 -7.64 -12.43 14.93
CA ASP A 521 -7.20 -13.39 13.92
C ASP A 521 -5.79 -13.87 14.29
N ALA A 522 -5.58 -15.18 14.30
CA ALA A 522 -4.29 -15.80 14.54
C ALA A 522 -4.02 -16.85 13.46
N GLU A 523 -2.97 -16.63 12.69
CA GLU A 523 -2.66 -17.39 11.48
C GLU A 523 -1.25 -17.97 11.51
N ALA A 524 -1.07 -19.10 10.80
CA ALA A 524 0.22 -19.63 10.38
C ALA A 524 0.24 -19.81 8.86
N PHE A 525 1.32 -19.36 8.22
CA PHE A 525 1.46 -19.40 6.77
C PHE A 525 2.77 -20.04 6.33
N LEU A 526 2.75 -20.57 5.10
CA LEU A 526 3.92 -21.06 4.36
C LEU A 526 3.75 -20.73 2.88
N GLN A 527 4.70 -19.96 2.34
CA GLN A 527 4.74 -19.63 0.92
C GLN A 527 6.05 -20.09 0.29
N ASN A 528 5.96 -20.64 -0.92
CA ASN A 528 7.10 -21.09 -1.70
C ASN A 528 7.08 -20.39 -3.06
N PHE A 529 8.14 -19.64 -3.35
CA PHE A 529 8.33 -18.92 -4.60
C PHE A 529 9.37 -19.59 -5.46
N GLN A 530 9.13 -19.63 -6.77
CA GLN A 530 10.03 -20.23 -7.77
C GLN A 530 10.14 -19.31 -8.98
N ASN A 531 11.29 -19.42 -9.66
CA ASN A 531 11.64 -18.63 -10.83
C ASN A 531 11.72 -17.12 -10.59
N LEU A 532 12.00 -16.71 -9.35
CA LEU A 532 12.14 -15.27 -9.04
C LEU A 532 13.21 -14.65 -9.93
N VAL A 533 12.93 -13.42 -10.34
CA VAL A 533 13.80 -12.62 -11.19
C VAL A 533 14.91 -12.00 -10.37
N VAL A 534 16.14 -12.16 -10.78
CA VAL A 534 17.32 -11.63 -10.09
C VAL A 534 18.33 -11.09 -11.11
N PRO A 535 19.13 -10.08 -10.75
CA PRO A 535 20.16 -9.54 -11.63
C PRO A 535 21.35 -10.50 -11.77
N LEU A 536 21.87 -10.59 -12.98
CA LEU A 536 23.15 -11.23 -13.31
C LEU A 536 24.32 -10.27 -13.14
N PRO A 537 25.57 -10.78 -13.04
CA PRO A 537 26.77 -9.94 -13.04
C PRO A 537 26.91 -9.04 -14.27
N THR A 538 26.19 -9.34 -15.33
CA THR A 538 26.19 -8.59 -16.60
C THR A 538 25.17 -7.43 -16.61
N GLY A 539 24.41 -7.22 -15.53
CA GLY A 539 23.29 -6.28 -15.47
C GLY A 539 21.95 -6.81 -15.97
N PHE A 540 21.94 -7.92 -16.75
CA PHE A 540 20.70 -8.52 -17.23
C PHE A 540 19.96 -9.27 -16.13
N LEU A 541 18.63 -9.34 -16.25
CA LEU A 541 17.79 -10.12 -15.36
C LEU A 541 17.67 -11.59 -15.81
N THR A 542 17.44 -12.50 -14.86
CA THR A 542 17.22 -13.92 -15.12
C THR A 542 16.33 -14.57 -14.06
N ASN A 543 15.61 -15.63 -14.43
CA ASN A 543 14.83 -16.44 -13.48
C ASN A 543 15.75 -17.47 -12.81
N ALA A 544 16.24 -17.19 -11.62
CA ALA A 544 17.22 -18.07 -10.95
C ALA A 544 16.97 -18.28 -9.45
N ALA A 545 16.14 -17.49 -8.79
CA ALA A 545 15.97 -17.59 -7.36
C ALA A 545 14.73 -18.41 -6.95
N HIS A 546 14.83 -19.02 -5.78
CA HIS A 546 13.72 -19.62 -5.05
C HIS A 546 13.73 -19.02 -3.65
N GLU A 547 12.56 -18.74 -3.10
CA GLU A 547 12.41 -18.21 -1.75
C GLU A 547 11.32 -18.97 -1.00
N GLN A 548 11.44 -18.98 0.32
CA GLN A 548 10.45 -19.54 1.21
C GLN A 548 10.18 -18.56 2.34
N LEU A 549 8.91 -18.20 2.49
CA LEU A 549 8.39 -17.38 3.57
C LEU A 549 7.49 -18.23 4.45
N LYS A 550 7.65 -18.17 5.76
CA LYS A 550 6.79 -18.87 6.71
C LYS A 550 6.75 -18.15 8.04
N GLY A 551 5.63 -18.22 8.71
CA GLY A 551 5.48 -17.51 9.96
C GLY A 551 4.16 -17.71 10.65
N ILE A 552 3.95 -16.89 11.66
CA ILE A 552 2.70 -16.75 12.40
C ILE A 552 2.35 -15.27 12.52
N GLU A 553 1.07 -14.97 12.47
CA GLU A 553 0.53 -13.63 12.69
C GLU A 553 -0.55 -13.64 13.76
N LEU A 554 -0.72 -12.48 14.38
CA LEU A 554 -1.79 -12.19 15.31
C LEU A 554 -2.28 -10.77 15.07
N GLU A 555 -3.56 -10.62 14.77
CA GLU A 555 -4.27 -9.35 14.73
C GLU A 555 -5.30 -9.32 15.84
N THR A 556 -5.38 -8.22 16.60
CA THR A 556 -6.39 -8.03 17.63
C THR A 556 -6.87 -6.60 17.68
N ARG A 557 -8.18 -6.42 17.83
CA ARG A 557 -8.82 -5.14 18.10
C ARG A 557 -9.79 -5.28 19.25
N TYR A 558 -9.69 -4.39 20.23
CA TYR A 558 -10.55 -4.37 21.39
C TYR A 558 -11.21 -3.01 21.57
N ASP A 559 -12.49 -2.94 21.26
CA ASP A 559 -13.30 -1.73 21.43
C ASP A 559 -13.88 -1.69 22.86
N PHE A 560 -13.06 -1.15 23.78
CA PHE A 560 -13.37 -1.12 25.22
C PHE A 560 -14.57 -0.23 25.57
N LEU A 561 -14.72 0.89 24.83
CA LEU A 561 -15.85 1.82 24.89
C LEU A 561 -16.24 2.19 23.45
N PRO A 562 -17.43 2.72 23.21
CA PRO A 562 -17.84 3.15 21.86
C PRO A 562 -16.84 4.09 21.16
N ASP A 563 -16.10 4.88 21.94
CA ASP A 563 -15.15 5.89 21.41
C ASP A 563 -13.69 5.54 21.74
N LEU A 564 -13.40 4.36 22.32
CA LEU A 564 -12.05 3.99 22.74
C LEU A 564 -11.72 2.56 22.31
N GLY A 565 -10.89 2.43 21.31
CA GLY A 565 -10.38 1.17 20.79
C GLY A 565 -8.87 0.99 21.03
N PHE A 566 -8.46 -0.28 21.12
CA PHE A 566 -7.06 -0.72 21.18
C PHE A 566 -6.83 -1.72 20.06
N ALA A 567 -5.73 -1.54 19.32
CA ALA A 567 -5.24 -2.52 18.35
C ALA A 567 -3.88 -3.06 18.84
N ALA A 568 -3.63 -4.35 18.64
CA ALA A 568 -2.33 -4.95 18.90
C ALA A 568 -2.07 -6.07 17.91
N ASN A 569 -0.96 -5.97 17.16
CA ASN A 569 -0.63 -6.84 16.07
C ASN A 569 0.80 -7.34 16.22
N PHE A 570 1.02 -8.58 15.82
CA PHE A 570 2.31 -9.23 15.90
C PHE A 570 2.49 -10.18 14.71
N ALA A 571 3.63 -10.11 14.05
CA ALA A 571 4.05 -11.08 13.04
C ALA A 571 5.47 -11.57 13.37
N TYR A 572 5.65 -12.88 13.29
CA TYR A 572 6.95 -13.52 13.28
C TYR A 572 7.10 -14.33 12.02
N HIS A 573 8.14 -14.05 11.25
CA HIS A 573 8.41 -14.78 10.02
C HIS A 573 9.89 -15.15 9.88
N ASP A 574 10.16 -16.24 9.18
CA ASP A 574 11.48 -16.77 8.86
C ASP A 574 11.57 -16.94 7.35
N ASP A 575 12.12 -15.93 6.70
CA ASP A 575 12.15 -15.80 5.24
C ASP A 575 13.56 -16.06 4.76
N ARG A 576 13.67 -17.00 3.81
CA ARG A 576 14.99 -17.49 3.40
C ARG A 576 15.10 -17.66 1.91
N PHE A 577 16.26 -17.32 1.40
CA PHE A 577 16.67 -17.79 0.08
C PHE A 577 16.68 -19.32 0.03
N GLY A 578 16.00 -19.86 -0.95
CA GLY A 578 16.13 -21.27 -1.31
C GLY A 578 17.40 -21.48 -2.13
N GLN A 579 17.26 -21.87 -3.40
CA GLN A 579 18.41 -21.99 -4.29
C GLN A 579 18.70 -20.63 -4.95
N TYR A 580 19.82 -20.01 -4.58
CA TYR A 580 20.24 -18.74 -5.16
C TYR A 580 21.76 -18.56 -5.10
N TYR A 581 22.36 -18.10 -6.22
CA TYR A 581 23.76 -17.74 -6.34
C TYR A 581 23.87 -16.22 -6.58
N PHE A 582 24.18 -15.47 -5.54
CA PHE A 582 24.37 -14.03 -5.58
C PHE A 582 25.78 -13.66 -6.05
N PHE A 583 25.93 -12.69 -6.96
CA PHE A 583 27.23 -12.17 -7.36
C PHE A 583 27.58 -10.93 -6.53
N ASN A 584 28.59 -11.05 -5.69
CA ASN A 584 28.99 -9.97 -4.76
C ASN A 584 30.01 -8.96 -5.34
N GLY A 585 30.10 -8.84 -6.65
CA GLY A 585 31.06 -8.01 -7.37
C GLY A 585 32.42 -8.68 -7.63
N VAL A 586 32.69 -9.84 -7.02
CA VAL A 586 33.96 -10.59 -7.16
C VAL A 586 33.74 -12.03 -7.57
N THR A 587 32.78 -12.69 -6.94
CA THR A 587 32.49 -14.12 -7.15
C THR A 587 31.02 -14.41 -6.87
N SER A 588 30.50 -15.47 -7.45
CA SER A 588 29.16 -15.97 -7.13
C SER A 588 29.19 -16.76 -5.82
N VAL A 589 28.37 -16.35 -4.86
CA VAL A 589 28.24 -16.94 -3.54
C VAL A 589 26.88 -17.64 -3.43
N ASN A 590 26.86 -18.87 -2.94
CA ASN A 590 25.61 -19.55 -2.62
C ASN A 590 25.03 -18.98 -1.31
N VAL A 591 23.86 -18.37 -1.39
CA VAL A 591 23.16 -17.77 -0.23
C VAL A 591 21.96 -18.62 0.23
N ALA A 592 21.80 -19.83 -0.26
CA ALA A 592 20.73 -20.73 0.16
C ALA A 592 20.70 -20.90 1.70
N GLY A 593 19.50 -20.75 2.28
CA GLY A 593 19.26 -20.81 3.73
C GLY A 593 19.56 -19.52 4.50
N ARG A 594 20.07 -18.48 3.84
CA ARG A 594 20.25 -17.14 4.47
C ARG A 594 18.93 -16.38 4.49
N GLU A 595 18.81 -15.44 5.44
CA GLU A 595 17.66 -14.55 5.57
C GLU A 595 17.60 -13.57 4.38
N LEU A 596 16.39 -13.22 3.94
CA LEU A 596 16.20 -12.24 2.88
C LEU A 596 16.72 -10.86 3.31
N THR A 597 17.21 -10.10 2.35
CA THR A 597 17.66 -8.72 2.58
C THR A 597 16.49 -7.84 3.02
N LEU A 598 16.73 -7.00 4.03
CA LEU A 598 15.74 -6.09 4.64
C LEU A 598 14.52 -6.79 5.28
N SER A 599 14.45 -8.13 5.33
CA SER A 599 13.38 -8.88 5.98
C SER A 599 13.62 -9.01 7.50
N PRO A 600 12.79 -8.40 8.37
CA PRO A 600 12.91 -8.54 9.81
C PRO A 600 12.15 -9.79 10.28
N HIS A 601 12.63 -10.51 11.29
CA HIS A 601 11.88 -11.64 11.85
C HIS A 601 10.62 -11.24 12.64
N ILE A 602 10.55 -9.99 13.10
CA ILE A 602 9.46 -9.52 13.95
C ILE A 602 8.97 -8.18 13.42
N LEU A 603 7.68 -8.12 13.14
CA LEU A 603 6.92 -6.90 13.00
C LEU A 603 5.87 -6.87 14.13
N ALA A 604 5.76 -5.75 14.83
CA ALA A 604 4.75 -5.59 15.85
C ALA A 604 4.22 -4.17 15.86
N SER A 605 2.92 -4.01 16.02
CA SER A 605 2.30 -2.70 16.13
C SER A 605 1.26 -2.68 17.23
N GLY A 606 1.02 -1.48 17.78
CA GLY A 606 -0.06 -1.28 18.73
C GLY A 606 -0.62 0.12 18.61
N GLY A 607 -1.94 0.24 18.74
CA GLY A 607 -2.67 1.48 18.59
C GLY A 607 -3.66 1.71 19.74
N ILE A 608 -3.83 2.98 20.12
CA ILE A 608 -4.92 3.46 20.96
C ILE A 608 -5.65 4.52 20.15
N LEU A 609 -6.95 4.34 19.97
CA LEU A 609 -7.80 5.25 19.21
C LEU A 609 -8.92 5.75 20.13
N TYR A 610 -8.91 7.05 20.41
CA TYR A 610 -9.97 7.72 21.19
C TYR A 610 -10.64 8.76 20.31
N THR A 611 -11.85 8.47 19.85
CA THR A 611 -12.54 9.21 18.79
C THR A 611 -13.97 9.62 19.16
N PRO A 612 -14.19 10.33 20.29
CA PRO A 612 -15.52 10.80 20.62
C PRO A 612 -16.03 11.83 19.59
N PRO A 613 -17.37 11.91 19.39
CA PRO A 613 -17.95 12.84 18.43
C PRO A 613 -17.72 14.31 18.77
N GLU A 614 -17.44 14.63 20.04
CA GLU A 614 -17.21 15.98 20.55
C GLU A 614 -16.10 15.98 21.61
N GLY A 615 -15.35 17.08 21.71
CA GLY A 615 -14.32 17.29 22.72
C GLY A 615 -12.96 16.78 22.30
N PHE A 616 -12.15 16.36 23.28
CA PHE A 616 -10.82 15.83 23.00
C PHE A 616 -10.89 14.49 22.29
N ASN A 617 -10.07 14.33 21.27
CA ASN A 617 -9.82 13.08 20.57
C ASN A 617 -8.32 12.89 20.38
N GLY A 618 -7.89 11.70 20.04
CA GLY A 618 -6.47 11.45 19.74
C GLY A 618 -6.16 9.99 19.52
N THR A 619 -5.03 9.75 18.90
CA THR A 619 -4.52 8.41 18.60
C THR A 619 -3.07 8.31 19.02
N LEU A 620 -2.63 7.10 19.30
CA LEU A 620 -1.24 6.77 19.57
C LEU A 620 -0.93 5.44 18.89
N VAL A 621 0.06 5.43 18.01
CA VAL A 621 0.48 4.24 17.27
C VAL A 621 1.97 4.01 17.47
N VAL A 622 2.34 2.80 17.85
CA VAL A 622 3.73 2.34 17.98
C VAL A 622 3.95 1.22 16.97
N ASN A 623 5.00 1.33 16.16
CA ASN A 623 5.45 0.28 15.26
C ASN A 623 6.86 -0.15 15.65
N TYR A 624 7.10 -1.45 15.71
CA TYR A 624 8.40 -2.06 15.95
C TYR A 624 8.77 -2.95 14.77
N VAL A 625 9.93 -2.69 14.20
CA VAL A 625 10.59 -3.49 13.17
C VAL A 625 11.82 -4.14 13.78
N GLY A 626 11.91 -5.45 13.69
CA GLY A 626 13.00 -6.24 14.24
C GLY A 626 14.33 -6.04 13.54
N ARG A 627 15.35 -6.75 14.03
CA ARG A 627 16.66 -6.81 13.36
C ARG A 627 16.52 -7.42 11.97
N ARG A 628 17.30 -6.90 11.01
CA ARG A 628 17.38 -7.38 9.63
C ARG A 628 18.79 -7.28 9.06
N TYR A 629 19.05 -7.85 7.89
CA TYR A 629 20.32 -7.74 7.18
C TYR A 629 20.21 -6.79 5.98
N LEU A 630 21.31 -6.10 5.68
CA LEU A 630 21.41 -5.22 4.52
C LEU A 630 21.99 -5.92 3.28
N ASP A 631 22.41 -7.19 3.41
CA ASP A 631 23.07 -7.93 2.34
C ASP A 631 22.61 -9.39 2.31
N GLU A 632 22.67 -9.98 1.13
CA GLU A 632 22.29 -11.36 0.84
C GLU A 632 23.19 -12.37 1.55
N GLU A 633 24.42 -11.98 1.89
CA GLU A 633 25.36 -12.81 2.63
C GLU A 633 25.13 -12.80 4.16
N ASN A 634 24.17 -12.01 4.65
CA ASN A 634 23.86 -11.80 6.06
C ASN A 634 25.06 -11.36 6.92
N THR A 635 25.93 -10.53 6.35
CA THR A 635 27.13 -10.01 7.03
C THR A 635 26.92 -8.62 7.63
N ALA A 636 25.91 -7.88 7.21
CA ALA A 636 25.61 -6.51 7.61
C ALA A 636 24.29 -6.40 8.40
N PRO A 637 24.26 -6.78 9.69
CA PRO A 637 23.06 -6.68 10.50
C PRO A 637 22.75 -5.24 10.90
N VAL A 638 21.47 -4.86 10.86
CA VAL A 638 20.93 -3.61 11.40
C VAL A 638 20.01 -3.91 12.57
N SER A 639 20.16 -3.14 13.64
CA SER A 639 19.32 -3.28 14.84
C SER A 639 17.88 -2.92 14.56
N GLY A 640 16.96 -3.61 15.24
CA GLY A 640 15.55 -3.23 15.24
C GLY A 640 15.32 -1.82 15.78
N TYR A 641 14.21 -1.22 15.40
CA TYR A 641 13.83 0.13 15.80
C TYR A 641 12.32 0.21 16.08
N ALA A 642 11.91 1.28 16.77
CA ALA A 642 10.52 1.58 17.00
C ALA A 642 10.21 3.02 16.58
N THR A 643 9.07 3.20 15.90
CA THR A 643 8.50 4.53 15.61
C THR A 643 7.27 4.77 16.46
N LEU A 644 6.99 6.05 16.71
CA LEU A 644 5.81 6.51 17.42
C LEU A 644 5.12 7.56 16.56
N ALA A 645 3.82 7.37 16.32
CA ALA A 645 2.93 8.39 15.75
C ALA A 645 1.83 8.72 16.75
N ALA A 646 1.40 9.98 16.78
CA ALA A 646 0.35 10.42 17.67
C ALA A 646 -0.43 11.59 17.08
N THR A 647 -1.73 11.60 17.31
CA THR A 647 -2.61 12.75 17.08
C THR A 647 -3.21 13.22 18.40
N LEU A 648 -3.46 14.51 18.54
CA LEU A 648 -4.21 15.09 19.64
C LEU A 648 -5.05 16.24 19.11
N GLY A 649 -6.37 16.10 19.18
CA GLY A 649 -7.31 17.03 18.63
C GLY A 649 -8.40 17.45 19.61
N TYR A 650 -9.13 18.47 19.20
CA TYR A 650 -10.33 18.93 19.86
C TYR A 650 -11.41 19.25 18.82
N ARG A 651 -12.55 18.56 18.92
CA ARG A 651 -13.71 18.74 18.04
C ARG A 651 -14.78 19.58 18.75
N ILE A 652 -15.26 20.58 18.05
CA ILE A 652 -16.39 21.42 18.50
C ILE A 652 -17.37 21.61 17.35
N GLY A 653 -18.53 20.96 17.43
CA GLY A 653 -19.49 20.91 16.35
C GLY A 653 -18.82 20.36 15.06
N ARG A 654 -18.84 21.16 14.01
CA ARG A 654 -18.25 20.79 12.71
C ARG A 654 -16.75 21.07 12.58
N TYR A 655 -16.11 21.66 13.58
CA TYR A 655 -14.70 22.05 13.51
C TYR A 655 -13.81 21.07 14.28
N LEU A 656 -12.67 20.75 13.70
CA LEU A 656 -11.58 20.00 14.31
C LEU A 656 -10.31 20.85 14.28
N VAL A 657 -9.60 20.88 15.39
CA VAL A 657 -8.20 21.37 15.43
C VAL A 657 -7.36 20.26 16.03
N SER A 658 -6.35 19.79 15.34
CA SER A 658 -5.43 18.75 15.84
C SER A 658 -3.98 19.10 15.61
N VAL A 659 -3.13 18.53 16.45
CA VAL A 659 -1.68 18.46 16.28
C VAL A 659 -1.31 17.00 16.09
N GLU A 660 -0.45 16.73 15.14
CA GLU A 660 -0.07 15.40 14.72
C GLU A 660 1.42 15.27 14.61
N GLY A 661 1.91 14.06 14.80
CA GLY A 661 3.33 13.78 14.65
C GLY A 661 3.57 12.36 14.18
N THR A 662 4.37 12.21 13.13
CA THR A 662 4.86 10.93 12.64
C THR A 662 6.33 10.75 12.96
N ASN A 663 6.75 9.49 13.15
CA ASN A 663 8.12 9.14 13.56
C ASN A 663 8.65 10.04 14.70
N LEU A 664 7.86 10.23 15.77
CA LEU A 664 8.23 11.09 16.92
C LEU A 664 9.53 10.65 17.59
N THR A 665 9.92 9.38 17.47
CA THR A 665 11.21 8.85 17.92
C THR A 665 12.39 9.29 17.05
N ASN A 666 12.11 9.86 15.88
CA ASN A 666 13.09 10.34 14.90
C ASN A 666 14.14 9.28 14.49
N GLN A 667 13.68 8.05 14.26
CA GLN A 667 14.51 6.98 13.76
C GLN A 667 14.77 7.13 12.26
N ARG A 668 15.98 6.82 11.82
CA ARG A 668 16.39 6.91 10.40
C ARG A 668 17.15 5.66 9.95
N PRO A 669 16.59 4.45 10.12
CA PRO A 669 17.21 3.23 9.65
C PRO A 669 17.13 3.13 8.12
N PRO A 670 17.96 2.30 7.48
CA PRO A 670 17.80 1.86 6.11
C PRO A 670 16.47 1.09 5.95
N VAL A 671 15.63 1.46 4.97
CA VAL A 671 14.31 0.86 4.76
C VAL A 671 14.10 0.31 3.36
N SER A 672 14.82 0.83 2.36
CA SER A 672 14.74 0.37 0.98
C SER A 672 16.13 0.36 0.37
N ALA A 673 16.44 -0.66 -0.44
CA ALA A 673 17.65 -0.68 -1.25
C ALA A 673 17.46 0.22 -2.48
N SER A 674 18.54 0.79 -3.00
CA SER A 674 18.54 1.53 -4.25
C SER A 674 18.86 0.60 -5.43
N GLU A 675 18.95 1.17 -6.63
CA GLU A 675 19.39 0.48 -7.85
C GLU A 675 20.72 -0.29 -7.68
N PHE A 676 21.64 0.18 -6.84
CA PHE A 676 22.87 -0.57 -6.50
C PHE A 676 22.64 -1.69 -5.47
N GLY A 677 21.38 -2.06 -5.20
CA GLY A 677 21.01 -3.16 -4.31
C GLY A 677 21.59 -2.98 -2.90
N SER A 678 22.20 -4.03 -2.37
CA SER A 678 22.75 -4.06 -1.01
C SER A 678 23.97 -3.13 -0.77
N GLN A 679 24.32 -2.27 -1.71
CA GLN A 679 25.42 -1.31 -1.57
C GLN A 679 24.95 0.10 -1.17
N SER A 680 23.69 0.46 -1.38
CA SER A 680 23.14 1.77 -0.97
C SER A 680 21.66 1.68 -0.60
N PHE A 681 21.25 2.55 0.33
CA PHE A 681 19.92 2.47 0.94
C PHE A 681 19.28 3.83 1.13
N TYR A 682 17.97 3.87 0.93
CA TYR A 682 17.12 4.96 1.37
C TYR A 682 16.78 4.79 2.85
N LEU A 683 16.60 5.91 3.52
CA LEU A 683 16.37 5.96 4.97
C LEU A 683 14.89 6.29 5.25
N LEU A 684 14.40 5.78 6.37
CA LEU A 684 13.10 6.18 6.88
C LEU A 684 13.03 7.71 7.05
N ASN A 685 11.91 8.32 6.66
CA ASN A 685 11.71 9.77 6.79
C ASN A 685 11.87 10.23 8.23
N ALA A 686 12.47 11.40 8.42
CA ALA A 686 12.63 12.01 9.74
C ALA A 686 11.27 12.39 10.33
N ARG A 687 11.25 12.71 11.63
CA ARG A 687 10.06 13.18 12.34
C ARG A 687 9.41 14.36 11.64
N MET A 688 8.10 14.27 11.44
CA MET A 688 7.25 15.37 10.97
C MET A 688 6.21 15.73 12.02
N LEU A 689 5.84 17.02 12.08
CA LEU A 689 4.79 17.55 12.94
C LEU A 689 3.85 18.37 12.08
N TRP A 690 2.53 18.28 12.35
CA TRP A 690 1.46 18.93 11.60
C TRP A 690 0.49 19.65 12.53
N LEU A 691 -0.12 20.70 12.02
CA LEU A 691 -1.30 21.35 12.58
C LEU A 691 -2.40 21.25 11.53
N ARG A 692 -3.52 20.60 11.89
CA ARG A 692 -4.69 20.39 11.06
C ARG A 692 -5.87 21.25 11.52
N LEU A 693 -6.59 21.79 10.55
CA LEU A 693 -7.86 22.47 10.71
C LEU A 693 -8.90 21.76 9.84
N GLY A 694 -9.81 21.03 10.47
CA GLY A 694 -10.86 20.25 9.79
C GLY A 694 -12.23 20.90 9.92
N TYR A 695 -13.07 20.71 8.90
CA TYR A 695 -14.46 21.10 8.87
C TYR A 695 -15.33 20.01 8.24
N SER A 696 -16.36 19.54 8.98
CA SER A 696 -17.35 18.60 8.45
C SER A 696 -18.50 19.39 7.77
N LEU A 697 -18.77 19.07 6.48
CA LEU A 697 -19.76 19.74 5.62
C LEU A 697 -21.22 19.45 6.00
#